data_73619fdb1e88f75eda9b2ef791d08f9e
#
_entry.id   73619fdb1e88f75eda9b2ef791d08f9e
#
_cell.length_a   1.000
_cell.length_b   1.000
_cell.length_c   1.000
_cell.angle_alpha   90.00
_cell.angle_beta   90.00
_cell.angle_gamma   90.00
#
_symmetry.space_group_name_H-M   'P 1'
#
loop_
_entity.id
_entity.type
_entity.pdbx_description
1 polymer ?
#
loop_
_entity_poly.entity_id
_entity_poly.type
_entity_poly.pdbx_seq_one_letter_code
_entity_poly.pdbx_strand_id
1 'polypeptide(L)'
;MSDDDGKKPLGARGGPRSGQVKQRFSHGRTNNVVVETKRKRVLAPKPGAKASAAVAGTRPVGGDPSKRPAGISEAELERRMKALALAKAREAEDQKRREAEERERAEERERRKAEMEAKEREAREREEALKAKAEAEEAERRAVEARERAAQAAPAQPDPAAEARGGRGVPGGARRPAEREEPKRRETAGKGRGDAGRRTGKLTLAEATGDASGRQRSLASMRRKQERARRQAIGSNEPREKVVRTVQLPEAITVGELANRMSERVADVVKSLMQNGIMATQTQSIDADTAELIVEEFGHRVQRVSDADVEDVIQTEKDAPADLKPRAPVVTIMGHVDHGKTSLLDAIRKSRVQAGEAGGITQHIGAYQVDHGGQPITFLDTPGHAAFTSMRARGANVTDIVVLVVAADDAVMPQTVEAIHHAKAANVPMIVAINKMDAPGANPTKVRTDLLQHEIVVEQMSGEVQDVEVSALKGTGLDQLLEAITLQAEILELRANPDRAATGAVIEAQLDVGRGPVATVLVQNGTLKQGDIFVVGEQWGKVRALENDQGKRVKEAGPAVPVEVLGLNGTPSAGDVLNVVSTEAQAREISTYRQNLAKEKRAAAGAAVTLEQLMAKAKADADVAEVALVVKADVQGSAEAIVQALEKIGNDEVRVRVLHSGVGAITESDVTLAEASGAPIIGFNVRANAAARAIANQKGVELRYYSVIYDLVDDIREAASGLLKAEVREKFIGYAQIREVFQVSKVGKVAGCLVTEGVARRSAGVRLLRDNVVIHEGTLKTLKRYKDEVSEVESGQECGMAFERYEDIRAGDVIEIFEREEVERRLEA
;
A
#
# COMPACT_ATOMS: atom_id res chain seq x y z
N MET A 1 24.53 -63.36 -37.03
CA MET A 1 23.13 -63.16 -37.37
C MET A 1 22.58 -62.26 -36.36
N SER A 2 22.72 -61.02 -36.63
CA SER A 2 21.83 -59.95 -37.23
C SER A 2 20.82 -59.52 -36.25
N ASP A 3 20.49 -58.32 -36.00
CA ASP A 3 20.85 -57.03 -36.51
C ASP A 3 20.46 -55.98 -35.46
N ASP A 4 21.27 -55.06 -35.42
CA ASP A 4 21.33 -53.84 -34.73
C ASP A 4 20.42 -52.83 -35.41
N ASP A 5 19.70 -52.01 -34.65
CA ASP A 5 19.25 -50.73 -35.15
C ASP A 5 19.30 -49.66 -34.06
N GLY A 6 20.41 -48.99 -34.04
CA GLY A 6 20.71 -47.80 -33.27
C GLY A 6 19.86 -46.63 -33.67
N LYS A 7 19.02 -46.14 -32.76
CA LYS A 7 18.43 -44.81 -32.83
C LYS A 7 19.23 -43.80 -31.99
N LYS A 8 19.99 -42.99 -32.66
CA LYS A 8 20.61 -41.79 -32.10
C LYS A 8 19.52 -40.77 -31.67
N PRO A 9 19.60 -40.14 -30.51
CA PRO A 9 18.70 -39.07 -30.13
C PRO A 9 19.08 -37.77 -30.83
N LEU A 10 18.05 -37.08 -31.32
CA LEU A 10 18.07 -35.79 -31.99
C LEU A 10 18.43 -34.67 -31.04
N GLY A 11 19.34 -33.90 -31.48
CA GLY A 11 19.73 -32.57 -31.36
C GLY A 11 19.17 -31.64 -30.24
N ALA A 12 20.12 -31.09 -29.52
CA ALA A 12 20.01 -30.00 -28.59
C ALA A 12 19.15 -28.85 -29.13
N ARG A 13 18.15 -28.47 -28.35
CA ARG A 13 17.42 -27.22 -28.49
C ARG A 13 18.39 -26.07 -28.16
N GLY A 14 18.66 -25.20 -29.11
CA GLY A 14 19.37 -23.94 -28.88
C GLY A 14 18.56 -23.05 -27.92
N GLY A 15 19.13 -22.79 -26.76
CA GLY A 15 18.60 -21.83 -25.83
C GLY A 15 18.69 -20.39 -26.35
N PRO A 16 17.97 -19.44 -25.75
CA PRO A 16 18.01 -18.04 -26.18
C PRO A 16 19.40 -17.44 -25.97
N ARG A 17 19.93 -16.80 -27.01
CA ARG A 17 21.18 -16.02 -26.89
C ARG A 17 20.89 -14.73 -26.15
N SER A 18 21.39 -14.60 -24.92
CA SER A 18 21.39 -13.36 -24.16
C SER A 18 22.47 -12.42 -24.68
N GLY A 19 22.09 -11.21 -25.07
CA GLY A 19 23.02 -10.11 -25.36
C GLY A 19 23.25 -9.29 -24.11
N GLN A 20 24.49 -9.15 -23.66
CA GLN A 20 24.84 -8.23 -22.56
C GLN A 20 25.13 -6.85 -23.10
N VAL A 21 24.46 -5.82 -22.57
CA VAL A 21 24.73 -4.40 -22.84
C VAL A 21 25.34 -3.77 -21.59
N LYS A 22 26.53 -3.18 -21.73
CA LYS A 22 27.21 -2.45 -20.64
C LYS A 22 26.70 -1.02 -20.57
N GLN A 23 26.02 -0.68 -19.49
CA GLN A 23 25.66 0.69 -19.17
C GLN A 23 26.75 1.33 -18.28
N ARG A 24 27.31 2.47 -18.72
CA ARG A 24 28.31 3.23 -17.98
C ARG A 24 27.64 4.43 -17.32
N PHE A 25 27.79 4.57 -16.02
CA PHE A 25 27.38 5.73 -15.24
C PHE A 25 28.57 6.65 -14.99
N SER A 26 28.34 7.95 -14.83
CA SER A 26 29.34 9.01 -14.70
C SER A 26 30.26 8.89 -13.48
N HIS A 27 29.98 7.97 -12.52
CA HIS A 27 30.80 7.71 -11.34
C HIS A 27 31.57 6.37 -11.35
N GLY A 28 31.92 5.86 -12.55
CA GLY A 28 32.85 4.73 -12.68
C GLY A 28 32.26 3.34 -12.37
N ARG A 29 30.99 3.22 -12.02
CA ARG A 29 30.30 1.93 -11.86
C ARG A 29 29.70 1.47 -13.17
N THR A 30 29.95 0.22 -13.54
CA THR A 30 29.36 -0.42 -14.72
C THR A 30 28.44 -1.54 -14.28
N ASN A 31 27.14 -1.46 -14.66
CA ASN A 31 26.22 -2.59 -14.51
C ASN A 31 26.05 -3.31 -15.85
N ASN A 32 26.01 -4.65 -15.78
CA ASN A 32 25.71 -5.50 -16.92
C ASN A 32 24.20 -5.82 -16.89
N VAL A 33 23.46 -5.34 -17.88
CA VAL A 33 22.04 -5.64 -18.02
C VAL A 33 21.87 -6.71 -19.09
N VAL A 34 21.21 -7.80 -18.74
CA VAL A 34 20.85 -8.89 -19.67
C VAL A 34 19.52 -8.53 -20.33
N VAL A 35 19.53 -8.34 -21.64
CA VAL A 35 18.30 -8.02 -22.41
C VAL A 35 17.82 -9.28 -23.11
N GLU A 36 16.70 -9.80 -22.68
CA GLU A 36 15.99 -10.89 -23.36
C GLU A 36 15.07 -10.34 -24.44
N THR A 37 15.37 -10.62 -25.71
CA THR A 37 14.48 -10.30 -26.81
C THR A 37 13.57 -11.49 -27.14
N LYS A 38 12.28 -11.37 -26.80
CA LYS A 38 11.24 -12.31 -27.22
C LYS A 38 10.99 -12.17 -28.75
N ARG A 39 11.45 -13.12 -29.53
CA ARG A 39 11.08 -13.20 -30.97
C ARG A 39 9.67 -13.81 -31.10
N LYS A 40 8.79 -13.14 -31.85
CA LYS A 40 7.52 -13.73 -32.31
C LYS A 40 7.79 -14.98 -33.16
N ARG A 41 7.11 -16.08 -32.85
CA ARG A 41 7.13 -17.31 -33.64
C ARG A 41 6.54 -17.01 -35.01
N VAL A 42 7.34 -17.19 -36.05
CA VAL A 42 6.88 -17.32 -37.42
C VAL A 42 6.62 -18.83 -37.64
N LEU A 43 5.41 -19.16 -38.00
CA LEU A 43 5.01 -20.51 -38.41
C LEU A 43 5.68 -20.82 -39.75
N ALA A 44 6.58 -21.79 -39.77
CA ALA A 44 7.20 -22.29 -40.98
C ALA A 44 6.27 -23.32 -41.70
N PRO A 45 6.14 -23.25 -43.02
CA PRO A 45 5.45 -24.26 -43.79
C PRO A 45 6.26 -25.56 -43.89
N LYS A 46 5.57 -26.70 -44.01
CA LYS A 46 6.15 -28.03 -44.15
C LYS A 46 6.94 -28.18 -45.46
N PRO A 47 8.07 -28.88 -45.45
CA PRO A 47 8.87 -29.09 -46.64
C PRO A 47 8.42 -30.29 -47.45
N GLY A 48 8.34 -30.10 -48.75
CA GLY A 48 8.14 -31.18 -49.73
C GLY A 48 8.16 -30.65 -51.14
N ALA A 49 9.35 -30.54 -51.74
CA ALA A 49 9.76 -30.87 -53.08
C ALA A 49 10.92 -30.01 -53.57
N LYS A 50 11.78 -30.67 -54.31
CA LYS A 50 13.19 -30.33 -54.62
C LYS A 50 13.35 -29.11 -55.54
N ALA A 51 14.54 -28.55 -55.36
CA ALA A 51 15.13 -27.41 -56.00
C ALA A 51 15.38 -27.55 -57.51
N SER A 52 15.37 -26.45 -58.20
CA SER A 52 16.45 -26.14 -59.15
C SER A 52 16.54 -24.62 -59.36
N ALA A 53 17.75 -24.15 -59.45
CA ALA A 53 18.15 -22.75 -59.55
C ALA A 53 17.80 -22.15 -60.93
N ALA A 54 17.50 -20.85 -60.98
CA ALA A 54 18.22 -19.87 -61.74
C ALA A 54 17.37 -18.60 -61.99
N VAL A 55 17.98 -17.47 -61.72
CA VAL A 55 18.04 -16.21 -62.51
C VAL A 55 16.78 -15.39 -62.82
N ALA A 56 16.83 -14.21 -62.25
CA ALA A 56 16.37 -12.89 -62.70
C ALA A 56 15.32 -12.74 -63.82
N GLY A 57 14.33 -11.89 -63.56
CA GLY A 57 13.64 -11.20 -64.70
C GLY A 57 12.19 -10.88 -64.45
N THR A 58 11.94 -9.67 -64.09
CA THR A 58 10.78 -8.79 -64.40
C THR A 58 9.54 -9.34 -65.09
N ARG A 59 8.40 -8.93 -64.55
CA ARG A 59 7.12 -8.53 -65.18
C ARG A 59 5.95 -9.53 -65.22
N PRO A 60 4.74 -8.94 -65.22
CA PRO A 60 3.51 -9.59 -64.84
C PRO A 60 2.80 -10.20 -66.03
N VAL A 61 2.20 -11.33 -65.85
CA VAL A 61 1.28 -11.90 -66.85
C VAL A 61 0.01 -12.32 -66.14
N GLY A 62 -1.10 -11.85 -66.74
CA GLY A 62 -2.44 -12.17 -66.35
C GLY A 62 -2.71 -13.66 -66.38
N GLY A 63 -3.32 -14.13 -65.33
CA GLY A 63 -3.81 -15.52 -65.25
C GLY A 63 -5.19 -15.61 -65.86
N ASP A 64 -5.30 -16.59 -66.75
CA ASP A 64 -6.43 -17.03 -67.50
C ASP A 64 -7.71 -17.29 -66.69
N PRO A 65 -8.89 -16.77 -67.12
CA PRO A 65 -10.14 -16.87 -66.34
C PRO A 65 -10.82 -18.25 -66.34
N SER A 66 -10.20 -19.28 -66.90
CA SER A 66 -10.90 -20.53 -67.16
C SER A 66 -10.72 -21.67 -66.17
N LYS A 67 -10.12 -21.48 -65.01
CA LYS A 67 -10.03 -22.52 -63.97
C LYS A 67 -10.89 -22.19 -62.76
N ARG A 68 -12.19 -22.50 -62.86
CA ARG A 68 -13.14 -22.48 -61.73
C ARG A 68 -12.90 -23.74 -60.85
N PRO A 69 -12.79 -23.62 -59.53
CA PRO A 69 -13.04 -24.75 -58.61
C PRO A 69 -14.52 -25.11 -58.65
N ALA A 70 -14.80 -26.40 -58.85
CA ALA A 70 -16.17 -26.91 -58.95
C ALA A 70 -16.87 -26.72 -57.58
N GLY A 71 -18.00 -25.97 -57.58
CA GLY A 71 -18.89 -25.84 -56.43
C GLY A 71 -19.22 -24.45 -55.90
N ILE A 72 -18.73 -23.36 -56.51
CA ILE A 72 -19.02 -22.01 -56.01
C ILE A 72 -19.86 -21.25 -57.05
N SER A 73 -21.01 -20.68 -56.64
CA SER A 73 -21.85 -19.85 -57.50
C SER A 73 -21.18 -18.48 -57.78
N GLU A 74 -21.48 -17.90 -58.94
CA GLU A 74 -20.91 -16.63 -59.40
C GLU A 74 -21.18 -15.48 -58.42
N ALA A 75 -22.32 -15.48 -57.78
CA ALA A 75 -22.73 -14.52 -56.75
C ALA A 75 -21.93 -14.64 -55.45
N GLU A 76 -21.47 -15.84 -55.13
CA GLU A 76 -20.64 -16.09 -53.93
C GLU A 76 -19.18 -15.70 -54.15
N LEU A 77 -18.69 -15.89 -55.39
CA LEU A 77 -17.36 -15.45 -55.79
C LEU A 77 -17.26 -13.94 -55.80
N GLU A 78 -18.29 -13.24 -56.29
CA GLU A 78 -18.36 -11.75 -56.19
C GLU A 78 -18.40 -11.25 -54.76
N ARG A 79 -19.18 -11.90 -53.89
CA ARG A 79 -19.22 -11.51 -52.45
C ARG A 79 -17.88 -11.71 -51.77
N ARG A 80 -17.16 -12.79 -52.04
CA ARG A 80 -15.82 -13.06 -51.51
C ARG A 80 -14.78 -12.07 -52.05
N MET A 81 -14.84 -11.71 -53.35
CA MET A 81 -13.98 -10.71 -53.94
C MET A 81 -14.24 -9.29 -53.36
N LYS A 82 -15.48 -8.96 -53.13
CA LYS A 82 -15.85 -7.70 -52.45
C LYS A 82 -15.38 -7.68 -50.97
N ALA A 83 -15.55 -8.79 -50.25
CA ALA A 83 -15.08 -8.91 -48.88
C ALA A 83 -13.55 -8.82 -48.80
N LEU A 84 -12.83 -9.43 -49.72
CA LEU A 84 -11.37 -9.38 -49.81
C LEU A 84 -10.86 -7.97 -50.19
N ALA A 85 -11.55 -7.27 -51.07
CA ALA A 85 -11.24 -5.89 -51.41
C ALA A 85 -11.46 -4.92 -50.22
N LEU A 86 -12.57 -5.12 -49.47
CA LEU A 86 -12.86 -4.37 -48.24
C LEU A 86 -11.87 -4.67 -47.12
N ALA A 87 -11.46 -5.93 -46.96
CA ALA A 87 -10.45 -6.33 -45.97
C ALA A 87 -9.08 -5.72 -46.28
N LYS A 88 -8.65 -5.74 -47.57
CA LYS A 88 -7.41 -5.05 -48.01
C LYS A 88 -7.45 -3.53 -47.86
N ALA A 89 -8.61 -2.92 -48.07
CA ALA A 89 -8.77 -1.49 -47.84
C ALA A 89 -8.63 -1.13 -46.37
N ARG A 90 -9.25 -1.91 -45.48
CA ARG A 90 -9.10 -1.75 -44.03
C ARG A 90 -7.68 -2.01 -43.53
N GLU A 91 -7.01 -3.06 -44.03
CA GLU A 91 -5.59 -3.30 -43.68
C GLU A 91 -4.70 -2.11 -44.12
N ALA A 92 -4.95 -1.53 -45.28
CA ALA A 92 -4.19 -0.38 -45.75
C ALA A 92 -4.47 0.90 -44.92
N GLU A 93 -5.69 1.08 -44.42
CA GLU A 93 -6.02 2.18 -43.51
C GLU A 93 -5.41 1.96 -42.13
N ASP A 94 -5.49 0.74 -41.58
CA ASP A 94 -4.89 0.41 -40.30
C ASP A 94 -3.35 0.51 -40.34
N GLN A 95 -2.73 0.16 -41.46
CA GLN A 95 -1.29 0.35 -41.63
C GLN A 95 -0.92 1.86 -41.64
N LYS A 96 -1.63 2.68 -42.38
CA LYS A 96 -1.41 4.14 -42.39
C LYS A 96 -1.61 4.77 -40.99
N ARG A 97 -2.61 4.31 -40.28
CA ARG A 97 -2.87 4.78 -38.92
C ARG A 97 -1.74 4.37 -37.95
N ARG A 98 -1.23 3.16 -38.05
CA ARG A 98 -0.06 2.70 -37.24
C ARG A 98 1.21 3.48 -37.60
N GLU A 99 1.46 3.72 -38.88
CA GLU A 99 2.60 4.52 -39.28
C GLU A 99 2.50 6.00 -38.82
N ALA A 100 1.29 6.55 -38.78
CA ALA A 100 1.06 7.89 -38.24
C ALA A 100 1.29 7.92 -36.70
N GLU A 101 0.74 6.96 -35.98
CA GLU A 101 0.96 6.81 -34.52
C GLU A 101 2.43 6.55 -34.17
N GLU A 102 3.18 5.80 -34.98
CA GLU A 102 4.61 5.59 -34.77
C GLU A 102 5.43 6.85 -35.01
N ARG A 103 5.06 7.65 -36.05
CA ARG A 103 5.71 8.94 -36.30
C ARG A 103 5.47 9.93 -35.16
N GLU A 104 4.23 10.05 -34.70
CA GLU A 104 3.88 10.92 -33.58
C GLU A 104 4.63 10.54 -32.30
N ARG A 105 4.72 9.24 -31.98
CA ARG A 105 5.52 8.75 -30.87
C ARG A 105 7.03 8.97 -31.06
N ALA A 106 7.53 8.92 -32.25
CA ALA A 106 8.94 9.19 -32.54
C ALA A 106 9.24 10.70 -32.36
N GLU A 107 8.39 11.60 -32.86
CA GLU A 107 8.51 13.04 -32.66
C GLU A 107 8.40 13.44 -31.18
N GLU A 108 7.48 12.80 -30.43
CA GLU A 108 7.36 13.05 -28.99
C GLU A 108 8.62 12.60 -28.23
N ARG A 109 9.23 11.46 -28.61
CA ARG A 109 10.49 11.00 -28.02
C ARG A 109 11.66 11.93 -28.33
N GLU A 110 11.74 12.45 -29.55
CA GLU A 110 12.76 13.43 -29.93
C GLU A 110 12.57 14.74 -29.17
N ARG A 111 11.34 15.21 -29.04
CA ARG A 111 11.02 16.42 -28.28
C ARG A 111 11.40 16.28 -26.80
N ARG A 112 11.08 15.14 -26.16
CA ARG A 112 11.49 14.86 -24.77
C ARG A 112 13.02 14.76 -24.63
N LYS A 113 13.72 14.18 -25.62
CA LYS A 113 15.19 14.15 -25.60
C LYS A 113 15.78 15.54 -25.70
N ALA A 114 15.30 16.36 -26.60
CA ALA A 114 15.75 17.74 -26.76
C ALA A 114 15.51 18.57 -25.50
N GLU A 115 14.37 18.37 -24.82
CA GLU A 115 14.05 19.04 -23.57
C GLU A 115 14.99 18.60 -22.42
N MET A 116 15.29 17.31 -22.35
CA MET A 116 16.24 16.79 -21.34
C MET A 116 17.66 17.30 -21.59
N GLU A 117 18.12 17.32 -22.86
CA GLU A 117 19.43 17.88 -23.20
C GLU A 117 19.51 19.38 -22.93
N ALA A 118 18.42 20.13 -23.14
CA ALA A 118 18.37 21.56 -22.82
C ALA A 118 18.48 21.77 -21.29
N LYS A 119 17.74 21.03 -20.49
CA LYS A 119 17.83 21.07 -19.01
C LYS A 119 19.21 20.67 -18.50
N GLU A 120 19.84 19.67 -19.12
CA GLU A 120 21.19 19.25 -18.74
C GLU A 120 22.26 20.30 -19.07
N ARG A 121 22.10 21.02 -20.21
CA ARG A 121 22.98 22.16 -20.54
C ARG A 121 22.80 23.30 -19.55
N GLU A 122 21.57 23.67 -19.24
CA GLU A 122 21.28 24.72 -18.26
C GLU A 122 21.83 24.36 -16.86
N ALA A 123 21.69 23.10 -16.44
CA ALA A 123 22.26 22.64 -15.17
C ALA A 123 23.79 22.73 -15.15
N ARG A 124 24.46 22.36 -16.27
CA ARG A 124 25.95 22.51 -16.37
C ARG A 124 26.39 23.96 -16.34
N GLU A 125 25.70 24.83 -17.07
CA GLU A 125 25.99 26.28 -17.06
C GLU A 125 25.82 26.87 -15.66
N ARG A 126 24.79 26.46 -14.91
CA ARG A 126 24.62 26.86 -13.50
C ARG A 126 25.74 26.35 -12.60
N GLU A 127 26.15 25.11 -12.77
CA GLU A 127 27.25 24.52 -11.99
C GLU A 127 28.58 25.21 -12.28
N GLU A 128 28.87 25.53 -13.54
CA GLU A 128 30.04 26.29 -13.93
C GLU A 128 30.01 27.73 -13.38
N ALA A 129 28.85 28.38 -13.40
CA ALA A 129 28.67 29.70 -12.83
C ALA A 129 28.85 29.72 -11.30
N LEU A 130 28.40 28.69 -10.61
CA LEU A 130 28.60 28.52 -9.16
C LEU A 130 30.06 28.27 -8.84
N LYS A 131 30.78 27.44 -9.62
CA LYS A 131 32.21 27.21 -9.44
C LYS A 131 33.03 28.48 -9.68
N ALA A 132 32.70 29.23 -10.74
CA ALA A 132 33.36 30.50 -11.00
C ALA A 132 33.13 31.53 -9.88
N LYS A 133 31.92 31.57 -9.28
CA LYS A 133 31.66 32.42 -8.12
C LYS A 133 32.45 31.98 -6.89
N ALA A 134 32.52 30.70 -6.60
CA ALA A 134 33.26 30.16 -5.49
C ALA A 134 34.77 30.42 -5.63
N GLU A 135 35.34 30.28 -6.82
CA GLU A 135 36.73 30.57 -7.10
C GLU A 135 37.03 32.11 -6.96
N ALA A 136 36.11 32.96 -7.38
CA ALA A 136 36.22 34.40 -7.24
C ALA A 136 36.19 34.80 -5.75
N GLU A 137 35.30 34.21 -4.96
CA GLU A 137 35.19 34.48 -3.52
C GLU A 137 36.43 33.98 -2.74
N GLU A 138 36.95 32.80 -3.14
CA GLU A 138 38.20 32.29 -2.55
C GLU A 138 39.42 33.16 -2.89
N ALA A 139 39.48 33.65 -4.16
CA ALA A 139 40.52 34.57 -4.57
C ALA A 139 40.45 35.91 -3.79
N GLU A 140 39.23 36.40 -3.53
CA GLU A 140 39.02 37.64 -2.74
C GLU A 140 39.42 37.41 -1.27
N ARG A 141 39.06 36.29 -0.66
CA ARG A 141 39.52 35.92 0.70
C ARG A 141 41.02 35.82 0.79
N ARG A 142 41.70 35.18 -0.17
CA ARG A 142 43.17 35.13 -0.24
C ARG A 142 43.81 36.49 -0.39
N ALA A 143 43.16 37.41 -1.15
CA ALA A 143 43.63 38.78 -1.29
C ALA A 143 43.47 39.61 -0.01
N VAL A 144 42.38 39.40 0.72
CA VAL A 144 42.16 40.04 2.05
C VAL A 144 43.18 39.52 3.09
N GLU A 145 43.38 38.21 3.16
CA GLU A 145 44.42 37.61 4.07
C GLU A 145 45.81 38.07 3.72
N ALA A 146 46.17 38.23 2.42
CA ALA A 146 47.41 38.74 2.00
C ALA A 146 47.60 40.22 2.39
N ARG A 147 46.52 41.04 2.34
CA ARG A 147 46.54 42.41 2.83
C ARG A 147 46.68 42.51 4.35
N GLU A 148 46.00 41.66 5.10
CA GLU A 148 46.13 41.60 6.57
C GLU A 148 47.55 41.13 7.00
N ARG A 149 48.14 40.16 6.35
CA ARG A 149 49.52 39.75 6.57
C ARG A 149 50.52 40.84 6.21
N ALA A 150 50.24 41.62 5.16
CA ALA A 150 51.07 42.77 4.78
C ALA A 150 50.95 43.90 5.78
N ALA A 151 49.79 44.14 6.39
CA ALA A 151 49.56 45.11 7.44
C ALA A 151 50.20 44.72 8.79
N GLN A 152 50.32 43.43 9.08
CA GLN A 152 51.06 42.93 10.27
C GLN A 152 52.58 42.89 10.14
N ALA A 153 53.14 43.03 8.90
CA ALA A 153 54.56 42.95 8.62
C ALA A 153 55.24 44.36 8.50
N ALA A 154 54.59 45.46 8.79
CA ALA A 154 55.21 46.79 8.78
C ALA A 154 55.95 47.08 10.09
N PRO A 155 57.22 47.43 10.04
CA PRO A 155 58.07 47.66 11.27
C PRO A 155 57.69 49.00 11.93
N ALA A 156 57.53 48.95 13.24
CA ALA A 156 57.35 50.10 14.12
C ALA A 156 58.60 51.04 14.07
N GLN A 157 58.44 52.33 13.74
CA GLN A 157 59.39 53.36 14.00
C GLN A 157 59.03 54.14 15.27
N PRO A 158 60.06 54.59 16.07
CA PRO A 158 59.86 55.08 17.43
C PRO A 158 59.53 56.56 17.54
N ASP A 159 58.68 56.86 18.49
CA ASP A 159 58.45 58.21 18.96
C ASP A 159 59.56 58.79 19.78
N PRO A 160 59.80 60.12 19.81
CA PRO A 160 60.50 60.77 20.87
C PRO A 160 59.67 61.79 21.66
N ALA A 161 59.82 61.65 23.03
CA ALA A 161 59.78 62.68 24.05
C ALA A 161 58.52 63.56 24.20
N ALA A 162 58.09 63.94 25.33
CA ALA A 162 58.67 64.21 26.64
C ALA A 162 57.56 64.63 27.66
N GLU A 163 57.85 64.31 28.87
CA GLU A 163 57.67 65.13 30.12
C GLU A 163 56.29 65.67 30.45
N ALA A 164 55.83 65.68 31.64
CA ALA A 164 56.31 65.60 32.97
C ALA A 164 55.18 65.66 34.00
N ARG A 165 55.40 65.09 35.18
CA ARG A 165 54.86 65.46 36.55
C ARG A 165 53.41 64.98 36.79
N GLY A 166 53.17 64.31 37.86
CA GLY A 166 53.74 64.16 39.18
C GLY A 166 52.69 63.73 40.14
N GLY A 167 53.01 62.84 41.01
CA GLY A 167 52.62 62.89 42.34
C GLY A 167 51.82 61.80 43.01
N ARG A 168 52.49 60.92 43.68
CA ARG A 168 52.22 60.35 45.03
C ARG A 168 50.77 59.74 45.24
N GLY A 169 50.68 58.51 45.61
CA GLY A 169 50.84 57.87 46.84
C GLY A 169 50.32 56.42 46.88
N VAL A 170 51.12 55.54 47.31
CA VAL A 170 50.98 54.10 47.68
C VAL A 170 50.50 54.05 49.14
N PRO A 171 50.10 52.98 49.80
CA PRO A 171 49.83 51.60 49.40
C PRO A 171 48.69 50.85 50.19
N GLY A 172 48.52 49.60 49.90
CA GLY A 172 48.08 48.56 50.83
C GLY A 172 46.62 48.14 50.68
N GLY A 173 46.42 46.91 50.51
CA GLY A 173 46.61 45.78 51.25
C GLY A 173 45.64 44.63 50.81
N ALA A 174 46.22 43.48 50.72
CA ALA A 174 45.59 42.21 50.50
C ALA A 174 44.44 41.87 51.45
N ARG A 175 43.52 41.10 50.96
CA ARG A 175 43.17 39.74 51.46
C ARG A 175 41.81 39.22 51.01
N ARG A 176 41.76 38.05 50.45
CA ARG A 176 40.70 37.00 50.48
C ARG A 176 40.53 36.54 51.95
N PRO A 177 39.63 35.58 52.29
CA PRO A 177 38.33 35.16 51.81
C PRO A 177 37.28 34.92 52.95
N ALA A 178 36.14 34.31 52.69
CA ALA A 178 35.36 33.44 53.56
C ALA A 178 33.85 33.81 53.43
N GLU A 179 33.05 32.92 52.96
CA GLU A 179 32.23 31.87 53.55
C GLU A 179 31.09 32.33 54.49
N ARG A 180 29.91 31.72 54.19
CA ARG A 180 28.78 31.46 55.15
C ARG A 180 27.87 32.61 55.49
N GLU A 181 26.57 32.46 55.50
CA GLU A 181 25.60 31.43 55.99
C GLU A 181 24.17 31.90 55.70
N GLU A 182 23.25 30.96 55.45
CA GLU A 182 21.83 31.12 55.64
C GLU A 182 21.49 31.41 57.10
N PRO A 183 20.27 31.97 57.36
CA PRO A 183 19.36 31.23 58.20
C PRO A 183 17.88 31.30 57.85
N LYS A 184 17.29 30.14 57.81
CA LYS A 184 16.08 29.56 58.44
C LYS A 184 14.99 30.51 59.00
N ARG A 185 13.75 30.10 58.53
CA ARG A 185 12.50 29.89 59.28
C ARG A 185 11.97 30.97 60.21
N ARG A 186 10.66 31.26 59.92
CA ARG A 186 9.64 31.09 60.96
C ARG A 186 8.23 30.93 60.39
N GLU A 187 7.63 29.83 60.76
CA GLU A 187 6.22 29.52 60.71
C GLU A 187 5.40 30.45 61.59
N THR A 188 4.19 30.79 61.20
CA THR A 188 3.07 30.79 62.17
C THR A 188 1.76 30.41 61.50
N ALA A 189 1.10 29.48 62.18
CA ALA A 189 -0.17 28.90 61.87
C ALA A 189 -1.35 29.83 62.15
N GLY A 190 -2.46 29.59 61.49
CA GLY A 190 -3.75 30.18 61.83
C GLY A 190 -4.92 29.62 61.02
N LYS A 191 -5.58 28.66 61.64
CA LYS A 191 -6.85 27.99 61.36
C LYS A 191 -7.98 28.93 60.86
N GLY A 192 -8.86 28.38 60.03
CA GLY A 192 -10.24 28.85 59.91
C GLY A 192 -11.05 28.22 58.75
N ARG A 193 -11.81 27.22 59.13
CA ARG A 193 -12.92 26.52 58.45
C ARG A 193 -13.97 27.44 57.80
N GLY A 194 -14.65 26.87 56.79
CA GLY A 194 -16.06 27.21 56.37
C GLY A 194 -16.23 27.08 54.88
N ASP A 195 -16.58 26.03 54.37
CA ASP A 195 -17.79 25.33 53.92
C ASP A 195 -18.81 26.18 53.15
N ALA A 196 -19.24 25.55 52.05
CA ALA A 196 -20.51 25.61 51.32
C ALA A 196 -20.84 26.80 50.40
N GLY A 197 -21.26 26.41 49.24
CA GLY A 197 -22.33 27.09 48.56
C GLY A 197 -22.28 27.23 47.06
N ARG A 198 -22.55 26.16 46.33
CA ARG A 198 -23.17 26.23 44.98
C ARG A 198 -24.40 27.11 45.06
N ARG A 199 -24.51 28.16 44.28
CA ARG A 199 -25.78 28.75 43.87
C ARG A 199 -25.75 29.19 42.43
N THR A 200 -26.50 28.43 41.63
CA THR A 200 -27.07 28.79 40.34
C THR A 200 -27.99 29.99 40.53
N GLY A 201 -27.68 31.14 39.96
CA GLY A 201 -28.56 32.30 39.91
C GLY A 201 -29.20 32.43 38.56
N LYS A 202 -30.49 32.10 38.47
CA LYS A 202 -31.35 32.51 37.35
C LYS A 202 -31.45 34.03 37.26
N LEU A 203 -31.19 34.56 36.06
CA LEU A 203 -31.51 35.96 35.68
C LEU A 203 -33.02 36.14 35.72
N THR A 204 -33.48 37.05 36.58
CA THR A 204 -34.89 37.47 36.59
C THR A 204 -35.09 38.67 35.70
N LEU A 205 -36.27 38.72 35.09
CA LEU A 205 -36.74 39.67 34.08
C LEU A 205 -36.82 41.15 34.50
N ALA A 206 -36.39 41.50 35.75
CA ALA A 206 -36.51 42.87 36.33
C ALA A 206 -35.24 43.75 36.11
N GLU A 207 -34.16 43.15 35.49
CA GLU A 207 -32.92 43.92 35.20
C GLU A 207 -32.79 44.40 33.74
N ALA A 208 -33.81 44.21 32.92
CA ALA A 208 -33.83 44.61 31.50
C ALA A 208 -34.62 45.93 31.22
N THR A 209 -35.25 46.51 32.18
CA THR A 209 -35.96 47.85 32.02
C THR A 209 -35.25 48.90 32.83
N GLY A 210 -34.63 49.81 32.10
CA GLY A 210 -33.81 50.88 32.67
C GLY A 210 -34.56 51.77 33.59
N ASP A 211 -33.84 52.18 34.62
CA ASP A 211 -34.06 53.57 35.14
C ASP A 211 -32.72 54.12 35.62
N ALA A 212 -32.57 55.35 35.28
CA ALA A 212 -31.36 56.15 35.49
C ALA A 212 -31.20 56.54 36.97
N SER A 213 -30.19 56.01 37.66
CA SER A 213 -29.63 56.64 38.82
C SER A 213 -28.12 56.57 38.84
N GLY A 214 -27.55 57.76 38.85
CA GLY A 214 -26.16 58.09 38.78
C GLY A 214 -25.25 57.32 39.74
N ARG A 215 -24.45 56.33 39.21
CA ARG A 215 -23.25 55.79 39.86
C ARG A 215 -22.18 56.88 39.78
N GLN A 216 -21.94 57.61 40.81
CA GLN A 216 -20.79 58.45 41.02
C GLN A 216 -19.52 57.62 40.77
N ARG A 217 -18.85 57.87 39.67
CA ARG A 217 -17.54 57.24 39.34
C ARG A 217 -16.58 57.63 40.47
N SER A 218 -16.08 56.66 41.20
CA SER A 218 -15.13 56.89 42.30
C SER A 218 -13.89 57.62 41.73
N LEU A 219 -13.44 58.63 42.47
CA LEU A 219 -12.23 59.42 42.17
C LEU A 219 -11.01 58.54 41.89
N ALA A 220 -10.95 57.32 42.44
CA ALA A 220 -9.92 56.34 42.20
C ALA A 220 -9.99 55.76 40.76
N SER A 221 -11.21 55.58 40.17
CA SER A 221 -11.34 55.10 38.78
C SER A 221 -10.99 56.21 37.77
N MET A 222 -11.26 57.47 38.10
CA MET A 222 -10.82 58.56 37.25
C MET A 222 -9.29 58.79 37.34
N ARG A 223 -8.67 58.67 38.52
CA ARG A 223 -7.20 58.73 38.67
C ARG A 223 -6.54 57.56 37.85
N ARG A 224 -7.04 56.35 37.93
CA ARG A 224 -6.49 55.24 37.12
C ARG A 224 -6.66 55.47 35.63
N LYS A 225 -7.76 56.09 35.19
CA LYS A 225 -7.97 56.41 33.77
C LYS A 225 -7.06 57.54 33.31
N GLN A 226 -6.86 58.55 34.15
CA GLN A 226 -5.95 59.67 33.89
C GLN A 226 -4.47 59.20 33.93
N GLU A 227 -4.10 58.30 34.81
CA GLU A 227 -2.76 57.72 34.89
C GLU A 227 -2.49 56.81 33.69
N ARG A 228 -3.49 56.02 33.20
CA ARG A 228 -3.38 55.27 31.93
C ARG A 228 -3.25 56.21 30.72
N ALA A 229 -4.03 57.30 30.67
CA ALA A 229 -3.94 58.29 29.61
C ALA A 229 -2.60 59.03 29.64
N ARG A 230 -2.06 59.33 30.84
CA ARG A 230 -0.75 59.93 31.00
C ARG A 230 0.39 58.97 30.64
N ARG A 231 0.29 57.68 30.98
CA ARG A 231 1.22 56.62 30.52
C ARG A 231 1.15 56.43 29.02
N GLN A 232 -0.04 56.54 28.42
CA GLN A 232 -0.19 56.47 26.96
C GLN A 232 0.35 57.73 26.25
N ALA A 233 0.25 58.90 26.87
CA ALA A 233 0.79 60.15 26.32
C ALA A 233 2.30 60.27 26.47
N ILE A 234 2.93 59.67 27.47
CA ILE A 234 4.37 59.64 27.67
C ILE A 234 5.08 58.56 26.86
N GLY A 235 4.34 57.53 26.40
CA GLY A 235 4.87 56.39 25.68
C GLY A 235 4.89 56.52 24.14
N SER A 236 4.59 57.72 23.57
CA SER A 236 4.41 57.85 22.12
C SER A 236 5.54 58.51 21.34
N ASN A 237 6.69 58.75 21.92
CA ASN A 237 7.75 59.48 21.22
C ASN A 237 9.19 58.97 21.38
N GLU A 238 9.36 57.72 21.79
CA GLU A 238 10.64 57.06 21.58
C GLU A 238 10.48 56.06 20.43
N PRO A 239 11.33 56.05 19.39
CA PRO A 239 11.36 54.99 18.38
C PRO A 239 11.75 53.71 19.13
N ARG A 240 10.80 52.82 19.33
CA ARG A 240 11.09 51.46 19.81
C ARG A 240 12.14 50.90 18.90
N GLU A 241 13.31 50.56 19.39
CA GLU A 241 14.28 49.75 18.68
C GLU A 241 13.56 48.52 18.18
N LYS A 242 13.49 48.39 16.84
CA LYS A 242 12.86 47.20 16.21
C LYS A 242 13.75 46.02 16.55
N VAL A 243 13.21 45.10 17.34
CA VAL A 243 13.88 43.83 17.64
C VAL A 243 13.89 43.00 16.37
N VAL A 244 15.04 42.90 15.71
CA VAL A 244 15.25 42.03 14.55
C VAL A 244 15.05 40.58 14.99
N ARG A 245 14.11 39.89 14.41
CA ARG A 245 13.82 38.47 14.68
C ARG A 245 14.10 37.66 13.44
N THR A 246 14.54 36.44 13.61
CA THR A 246 14.57 35.45 12.52
C THR A 246 13.19 34.84 12.40
N VAL A 247 12.54 35.01 11.26
CA VAL A 247 11.21 34.49 10.95
C VAL A 247 11.35 33.26 10.05
N GLN A 248 10.86 32.14 10.51
CA GLN A 248 10.81 30.90 9.70
C GLN A 248 9.63 31.00 8.74
N LEU A 249 9.88 30.87 7.44
CA LEU A 249 8.89 30.93 6.37
C LEU A 249 8.74 29.57 5.70
N PRO A 250 7.59 28.88 5.81
CA PRO A 250 7.24 27.72 4.99
C PRO A 250 6.87 28.19 3.56
N GLU A 251 6.68 27.22 2.65
CA GLU A 251 6.34 27.50 1.24
C GLU A 251 5.03 28.29 1.08
N ALA A 252 4.07 28.10 1.99
CA ALA A 252 2.84 28.89 2.06
C ALA A 252 2.50 29.21 3.51
N ILE A 253 2.22 30.49 3.82
CA ILE A 253 1.89 30.93 5.17
C ILE A 253 0.66 31.83 5.17
N THR A 254 -0.21 31.71 6.19
CA THR A 254 -1.34 32.66 6.31
C THR A 254 -0.87 34.01 6.81
N VAL A 255 -1.50 35.09 6.34
CA VAL A 255 -1.16 36.47 6.74
C VAL A 255 -1.23 36.66 8.26
N GLY A 256 -2.18 35.98 8.92
CA GLY A 256 -2.33 36.01 10.37
C GLY A 256 -1.17 35.34 11.11
N GLU A 257 -0.68 34.23 10.58
CA GLU A 257 0.45 33.50 11.14
C GLU A 257 1.78 34.22 10.92
N LEU A 258 1.98 34.77 9.72
CA LEU A 258 3.13 35.61 9.41
C LEU A 258 3.25 36.79 10.39
N ALA A 259 2.13 37.49 10.62
CA ALA A 259 2.07 38.58 11.59
C ALA A 259 2.42 38.15 13.02
N ASN A 260 1.97 36.97 13.43
CA ASN A 260 2.28 36.39 14.74
C ASN A 260 3.77 36.03 14.85
N ARG A 261 4.36 35.41 13.82
CA ARG A 261 5.80 35.04 13.78
C ARG A 261 6.70 36.26 13.81
N MET A 262 6.32 37.35 13.13
CA MET A 262 7.00 38.66 13.20
C MET A 262 6.72 39.40 14.52
N SER A 263 5.68 38.99 15.27
CA SER A 263 5.11 39.72 16.43
C SER A 263 4.62 41.14 16.09
N GLU A 264 4.15 41.30 14.85
CA GLU A 264 3.58 42.53 14.32
C GLU A 264 2.03 42.44 14.27
N ARG A 265 1.36 43.57 14.06
CA ARG A 265 -0.10 43.59 13.97
C ARG A 265 -0.54 43.12 12.62
N VAL A 266 -1.50 42.21 12.57
CA VAL A 266 -2.08 41.69 11.33
C VAL A 266 -2.55 42.82 10.41
N ALA A 267 -3.10 43.90 10.96
CA ALA A 267 -3.55 45.07 10.18
C ALA A 267 -2.41 45.78 9.47
N ASP A 268 -1.22 45.86 10.07
CA ASP A 268 -0.07 46.51 9.48
C ASP A 268 0.53 45.65 8.37
N VAL A 269 0.54 44.30 8.53
CA VAL A 269 0.97 43.35 7.50
C VAL A 269 0.00 43.35 6.31
N VAL A 270 -1.32 43.35 6.54
CA VAL A 270 -2.33 43.49 5.48
C VAL A 270 -2.18 44.81 4.72
N LYS A 271 -1.88 45.90 5.41
CA LYS A 271 -1.66 47.21 4.80
C LYS A 271 -0.42 47.23 3.92
N SER A 272 0.70 46.62 4.34
CA SER A 272 1.92 46.45 3.55
C SER A 272 1.66 45.61 2.32
N LEU A 273 0.96 44.46 2.45
CA LEU A 273 0.52 43.64 1.31
C LEU A 273 -0.31 44.42 0.28
N MET A 274 -1.27 45.26 0.79
CA MET A 274 -2.08 46.12 -0.10
C MET A 274 -1.24 47.20 -0.79
N GLN A 275 -0.21 47.73 -0.16
CA GLN A 275 0.71 48.68 -0.75
C GLN A 275 1.55 48.06 -1.85
N ASN A 276 1.90 46.77 -1.71
CA ASN A 276 2.60 45.97 -2.71
C ASN A 276 1.66 45.40 -3.77
N GLY A 277 0.36 45.78 -3.76
CA GLY A 277 -0.62 45.40 -4.79
C GLY A 277 -1.29 44.05 -4.56
N ILE A 278 -1.04 43.39 -3.44
CA ILE A 278 -1.59 42.06 -3.12
C ILE A 278 -2.77 42.23 -2.13
N MET A 279 -3.98 41.89 -2.59
CA MET A 279 -5.17 41.91 -1.76
C MET A 279 -5.32 40.59 -1.02
N ALA A 280 -4.78 40.49 0.21
CA ALA A 280 -4.91 39.30 1.03
C ALA A 280 -5.65 39.60 2.33
N THR A 281 -6.52 38.66 2.74
CA THR A 281 -7.22 38.71 4.04
C THR A 281 -6.41 37.96 5.08
N GLN A 282 -6.73 38.16 6.37
CA GLN A 282 -6.03 37.53 7.50
C GLN A 282 -5.93 35.98 7.38
N THR A 283 -6.92 35.34 6.80
CA THR A 283 -7.03 33.88 6.68
C THR A 283 -6.48 33.33 5.35
N GLN A 284 -6.09 34.22 4.45
CA GLN A 284 -5.58 33.81 3.14
C GLN A 284 -4.09 33.47 3.25
N SER A 285 -3.66 32.42 2.57
CA SER A 285 -2.25 32.06 2.44
C SER A 285 -1.57 32.88 1.35
N ILE A 286 -0.34 33.24 1.59
CA ILE A 286 0.59 33.88 0.66
C ILE A 286 1.79 32.96 0.43
N ASP A 287 2.40 33.06 -0.72
CA ASP A 287 3.61 32.32 -1.08
C ASP A 287 4.86 32.82 -0.34
N ALA A 288 5.87 31.98 -0.24
CA ALA A 288 7.11 32.28 0.49
C ALA A 288 7.81 33.53 -0.03
N ASP A 289 7.82 33.74 -1.36
CA ASP A 289 8.49 34.88 -1.99
C ASP A 289 7.81 36.23 -1.59
N THR A 290 6.48 36.24 -1.60
CA THR A 290 5.71 37.39 -1.11
C THR A 290 5.89 37.61 0.38
N ALA A 291 5.91 36.54 1.17
CA ALA A 291 6.11 36.64 2.62
C ALA A 291 7.51 37.13 2.98
N GLU A 292 8.55 36.69 2.27
CA GLU A 292 9.93 37.13 2.42
C GLU A 292 10.05 38.66 2.23
N LEU A 293 9.48 39.19 1.14
CA LEU A 293 9.46 40.61 0.82
C LEU A 293 8.84 41.43 1.95
N ILE A 294 7.75 40.96 2.55
CA ILE A 294 7.09 41.63 3.68
C ILE A 294 7.96 41.58 4.95
N VAL A 295 8.57 40.42 5.25
CA VAL A 295 9.43 40.24 6.41
C VAL A 295 10.65 41.16 6.36
N GLU A 296 11.26 41.31 5.17
CA GLU A 296 12.36 42.24 4.93
C GLU A 296 11.93 43.70 5.06
N GLU A 297 10.72 44.09 4.58
CA GLU A 297 10.16 45.42 4.71
C GLU A 297 9.97 45.81 6.19
N PHE A 298 9.59 44.86 7.02
CA PHE A 298 9.50 45.05 8.46
C PHE A 298 10.87 45.03 9.16
N GLY A 299 11.95 44.65 8.46
CA GLY A 299 13.33 44.64 8.96
C GLY A 299 13.67 43.41 9.79
N HIS A 300 13.01 42.28 9.56
CA HIS A 300 13.30 41.00 10.16
C HIS A 300 14.20 40.15 9.23
N ARG A 301 14.83 39.12 9.77
CA ARG A 301 15.60 38.16 8.95
C ARG A 301 14.71 37.00 8.57
N VAL A 302 14.81 36.56 7.32
CA VAL A 302 14.10 35.40 6.82
C VAL A 302 14.98 34.15 6.93
N GLN A 303 14.38 33.06 7.39
CA GLN A 303 14.91 31.74 7.28
C GLN A 303 13.83 30.90 6.54
N ARG A 304 14.06 30.59 5.27
CA ARG A 304 13.16 29.70 4.54
C ARG A 304 13.28 28.31 5.15
N VAL A 305 12.17 27.74 5.54
CA VAL A 305 12.03 26.36 6.01
C VAL A 305 11.15 25.69 5.00
N SER A 306 11.70 24.78 4.23
CA SER A 306 10.89 23.89 3.39
C SER A 306 10.06 23.01 4.32
N ASP A 307 8.81 22.71 3.92
CA ASP A 307 8.02 21.72 4.66
C ASP A 307 8.75 20.38 4.73
N ALA A 308 9.66 20.09 3.78
CA ALA A 308 10.56 18.94 3.81
C ALA A 308 11.67 19.04 4.88
N ASP A 309 12.13 20.25 5.27
CA ASP A 309 13.17 20.45 6.30
C ASP A 309 12.71 19.97 7.68
N VAL A 310 11.38 19.86 7.87
CA VAL A 310 10.78 19.29 9.09
C VAL A 310 11.10 17.79 9.20
N GLU A 311 11.23 17.09 8.07
CA GLU A 311 11.67 15.68 8.04
C GLU A 311 13.19 15.53 8.15
N ASP A 312 13.97 16.54 7.75
CA ASP A 312 15.44 16.50 7.84
C ASP A 312 15.93 16.42 9.30
N VAL A 313 15.12 16.88 10.25
CA VAL A 313 15.38 16.70 11.70
C VAL A 313 15.42 15.22 12.09
N ILE A 314 14.75 14.35 11.33
CA ILE A 314 14.75 12.88 11.52
C ILE A 314 15.91 12.22 10.76
N GLN A 315 16.55 12.93 9.80
CA GLN A 315 17.67 12.33 9.06
C GLN A 315 18.79 11.98 10.03
N THR A 316 19.01 10.69 10.11
CA THR A 316 19.99 10.09 10.99
C THR A 316 21.39 10.39 10.47
N GLU A 317 22.18 11.11 11.24
CA GLU A 317 23.62 11.15 11.04
C GLU A 317 24.19 9.72 11.00
N LYS A 318 25.10 9.46 10.09
CA LYS A 318 25.76 8.15 10.00
C LYS A 318 26.59 7.91 11.26
N ASP A 319 26.31 6.82 11.95
CA ASP A 319 27.05 6.46 13.16
C ASP A 319 28.54 6.23 12.85
N ALA A 320 29.40 6.68 13.77
CA ALA A 320 30.82 6.39 13.67
C ALA A 320 31.07 4.90 13.93
N PRO A 321 31.99 4.25 13.19
CA PRO A 321 32.27 2.81 13.37
C PRO A 321 32.67 2.41 14.80
N ALA A 322 33.19 3.35 15.57
CA ALA A 322 33.63 3.14 16.97
C ALA A 322 32.46 2.99 17.96
N ASP A 323 31.29 3.54 17.64
CA ASP A 323 30.10 3.54 18.49
C ASP A 323 29.18 2.31 18.25
N LEU A 324 29.51 1.52 17.23
CA LEU A 324 28.74 0.34 16.85
C LEU A 324 29.08 -0.86 17.73
N LYS A 325 28.05 -1.38 18.42
CA LYS A 325 28.13 -2.60 19.24
C LYS A 325 27.42 -3.76 18.57
N PRO A 326 27.84 -5.03 18.78
CA PRO A 326 27.09 -6.18 18.27
C PRO A 326 25.66 -6.17 18.81
N ARG A 327 24.68 -6.56 17.97
CA ARG A 327 23.28 -6.69 18.35
C ARG A 327 22.74 -8.09 18.06
N ALA A 328 21.65 -8.46 18.73
CA ALA A 328 20.93 -9.69 18.44
C ALA A 328 20.45 -9.74 16.97
N PRO A 329 20.53 -10.93 16.32
CA PRO A 329 19.92 -11.13 15.03
C PRO A 329 18.39 -11.13 15.15
N VAL A 330 17.74 -10.58 14.14
CA VAL A 330 16.29 -10.62 13.96
C VAL A 330 15.97 -11.63 12.86
N VAL A 331 15.19 -12.64 13.21
CA VAL A 331 14.92 -13.81 12.35
C VAL A 331 13.43 -13.91 12.07
N THR A 332 13.02 -13.91 10.80
CA THR A 332 11.62 -14.20 10.44
C THR A 332 11.45 -15.64 10.00
N ILE A 333 10.42 -16.30 10.49
CA ILE A 333 10.05 -17.65 10.08
C ILE A 333 8.96 -17.59 9.02
N MET A 334 9.23 -18.18 7.85
CA MET A 334 8.33 -18.20 6.70
C MET A 334 8.13 -19.62 6.16
N GLY A 335 7.11 -19.81 5.34
CA GLY A 335 6.82 -21.10 4.72
C GLY A 335 5.32 -21.33 4.57
N HIS A 336 4.96 -22.47 4.02
CA HIS A 336 3.56 -22.84 3.74
C HIS A 336 2.74 -23.05 5.03
N VAL A 337 1.41 -22.98 4.92
CA VAL A 337 0.48 -23.41 5.99
C VAL A 337 0.77 -24.89 6.29
N ASP A 338 0.58 -25.33 7.53
CA ASP A 338 0.79 -26.69 8.01
C ASP A 338 2.21 -27.26 7.91
N HIS A 339 3.21 -26.49 7.45
CA HIS A 339 4.62 -26.90 7.52
C HIS A 339 5.21 -26.84 8.94
N GLY A 340 4.42 -26.41 9.92
CA GLY A 340 4.78 -26.43 11.33
C GLY A 340 5.64 -25.26 11.80
N LYS A 341 5.48 -24.07 11.20
CA LYS A 341 6.16 -22.84 11.63
C LYS A 341 5.94 -22.51 13.09
N THR A 342 4.68 -22.34 13.47
CA THR A 342 4.27 -22.02 14.86
C THR A 342 4.64 -23.13 15.82
N SER A 343 4.51 -24.41 15.40
CA SER A 343 4.95 -25.55 16.23
C SER A 343 6.46 -25.57 16.45
N LEU A 344 7.26 -25.19 15.44
CA LEU A 344 8.71 -25.05 15.55
C LEU A 344 9.07 -23.94 16.56
N LEU A 345 8.39 -22.80 16.46
CA LEU A 345 8.57 -21.67 17.37
C LEU A 345 8.15 -22.02 18.80
N ASP A 346 7.02 -22.71 18.97
CA ASP A 346 6.56 -23.18 20.27
C ASP A 346 7.58 -24.14 20.90
N ALA A 347 8.21 -25.00 20.10
CA ALA A 347 9.26 -25.90 20.58
C ALA A 347 10.52 -25.12 21.02
N ILE A 348 10.92 -24.08 20.30
CA ILE A 348 12.04 -23.21 20.64
C ILE A 348 11.75 -22.40 21.92
N ARG A 349 10.53 -21.81 22.03
CA ARG A 349 10.09 -21.02 23.20
C ARG A 349 9.74 -21.89 24.42
N LYS A 350 9.54 -23.17 24.25
CA LYS A 350 8.95 -24.08 25.25
C LYS A 350 7.56 -23.59 25.71
N SER A 351 6.76 -23.09 24.77
CA SER A 351 5.40 -22.54 24.95
C SER A 351 4.37 -23.37 24.16
N ARG A 352 3.10 -22.99 24.23
CA ARG A 352 2.01 -23.60 23.45
C ARG A 352 1.06 -22.53 22.91
N VAL A 353 1.57 -21.63 22.11
CA VAL A 353 0.80 -20.51 21.54
C VAL A 353 -0.19 -21.02 20.51
N GLN A 354 0.21 -21.96 19.65
CA GLN A 354 -0.63 -22.57 18.63
C GLN A 354 -1.95 -23.14 19.20
N ALA A 355 -1.92 -23.73 20.39
CA ALA A 355 -3.12 -24.27 20.99
C ALA A 355 -4.14 -23.20 21.45
N GLY A 356 -3.72 -21.95 21.56
CA GLY A 356 -4.55 -20.82 21.97
C GLY A 356 -5.10 -20.00 20.78
N GLU A 357 -4.57 -20.18 19.60
CA GLU A 357 -4.97 -19.43 18.40
C GLU A 357 -6.26 -20.00 17.78
N ALA A 358 -7.13 -19.10 17.31
CA ALA A 358 -8.38 -19.46 16.62
C ALA A 358 -8.07 -20.24 15.33
N GLY A 359 -8.67 -21.42 15.20
CA GLY A 359 -8.40 -22.31 14.06
C GLY A 359 -7.05 -23.01 14.10
N GLY A 360 -6.22 -22.81 15.13
CA GLY A 360 -4.87 -23.40 15.26
C GLY A 360 -3.86 -22.84 14.24
N ILE A 361 -4.14 -21.67 13.66
CA ILE A 361 -3.30 -21.00 12.66
C ILE A 361 -2.90 -19.61 13.17
N THR A 362 -1.64 -19.23 12.91
CA THR A 362 -1.15 -17.88 13.21
C THR A 362 -1.75 -16.87 12.24
N GLN A 363 -2.41 -15.84 12.80
CA GLN A 363 -3.06 -14.77 12.02
C GLN A 363 -2.50 -13.37 12.35
N HIS A 364 -1.57 -13.27 13.30
CA HIS A 364 -0.89 -12.04 13.70
C HIS A 364 0.62 -12.20 13.57
N ILE A 365 1.35 -11.09 13.49
CA ILE A 365 2.81 -11.14 13.55
C ILE A 365 3.23 -11.17 15.03
N GLY A 366 3.71 -12.31 15.49
CA GLY A 366 4.31 -12.45 16.82
C GLY A 366 5.78 -12.04 16.81
N ALA A 367 6.23 -11.29 17.83
CA ALA A 367 7.64 -10.93 18.01
C ALA A 367 8.09 -11.28 19.42
N TYR A 368 9.18 -12.01 19.56
CA TYR A 368 9.70 -12.43 20.86
C TYR A 368 11.19 -12.73 20.83
N GLN A 369 11.80 -12.78 21.99
CA GLN A 369 13.22 -13.01 22.15
C GLN A 369 13.50 -14.32 22.88
N VAL A 370 14.45 -15.10 22.35
CA VAL A 370 14.93 -16.36 22.95
C VAL A 370 16.42 -16.23 23.23
N ASP A 371 16.85 -16.71 24.39
CA ASP A 371 18.27 -16.77 24.74
C ASP A 371 18.81 -18.17 24.40
N HIS A 372 19.84 -18.20 23.56
CA HIS A 372 20.60 -19.41 23.20
C HIS A 372 22.06 -19.24 23.58
N GLY A 373 22.50 -19.98 24.60
CA GLY A 373 23.88 -19.94 25.09
C GLY A 373 24.37 -18.58 25.59
N GLY A 374 23.46 -17.68 26.04
CA GLY A 374 23.79 -16.31 26.46
C GLY A 374 23.75 -15.28 25.33
N GLN A 375 23.38 -15.69 24.12
CA GLN A 375 23.14 -14.79 22.98
C GLN A 375 21.63 -14.72 22.72
N PRO A 376 21.03 -13.51 22.78
CA PRO A 376 19.63 -13.34 22.46
C PRO A 376 19.41 -13.41 20.95
N ILE A 377 18.35 -14.10 20.52
CA ILE A 377 17.87 -14.15 19.13
C ILE A 377 16.43 -13.67 19.14
N THR A 378 16.10 -12.73 18.25
CA THR A 378 14.73 -12.20 18.13
C THR A 378 14.03 -12.87 16.97
N PHE A 379 12.90 -13.52 17.25
CA PHE A 379 12.08 -14.19 16.24
C PHE A 379 10.84 -13.38 15.92
N LEU A 380 10.48 -13.36 14.62
CA LEU A 380 9.22 -12.88 14.11
C LEU A 380 8.45 -14.06 13.50
N ASP A 381 7.29 -14.34 14.05
CA ASP A 381 6.36 -15.33 13.49
C ASP A 381 5.43 -14.67 12.48
N THR A 382 5.36 -15.20 11.26
CA THR A 382 4.51 -14.66 10.20
C THR A 382 3.47 -15.68 9.75
N PRO A 383 2.21 -15.22 9.49
CA PRO A 383 1.17 -16.08 8.97
C PRO A 383 1.54 -16.72 7.63
N GLY A 384 1.19 -18.00 7.44
CA GLY A 384 1.49 -18.73 6.21
C GLY A 384 0.53 -18.47 5.05
N HIS A 385 -0.71 -18.08 5.35
CA HIS A 385 -1.79 -17.97 4.35
C HIS A 385 -1.58 -16.85 3.33
N ALA A 386 -2.03 -17.08 2.08
CA ALA A 386 -1.90 -16.13 0.96
C ALA A 386 -2.53 -14.75 1.23
N ALA A 387 -3.59 -14.66 2.05
CA ALA A 387 -4.18 -13.39 2.45
C ALA A 387 -3.20 -12.46 3.18
N PHE A 388 -2.16 -12.99 3.83
CA PHE A 388 -1.20 -12.25 4.65
C PHE A 388 0.12 -11.93 3.92
N THR A 389 0.09 -11.75 2.59
CA THR A 389 1.27 -11.39 1.77
C THR A 389 1.96 -10.13 2.25
N SER A 390 1.20 -9.08 2.62
CA SER A 390 1.75 -7.83 3.17
C SER A 390 2.50 -8.04 4.49
N MET A 391 2.01 -8.93 5.35
CA MET A 391 2.69 -9.27 6.61
C MET A 391 4.01 -10.01 6.37
N ARG A 392 4.08 -10.95 5.39
CA ARG A 392 5.33 -11.63 5.01
C ARG A 392 6.35 -10.67 4.43
N ALA A 393 5.94 -9.77 3.53
CA ALA A 393 6.81 -8.73 2.98
C ALA A 393 7.37 -7.82 4.07
N ARG A 394 6.52 -7.41 5.04
CA ARG A 394 6.94 -6.62 6.21
C ARG A 394 7.93 -7.39 7.08
N GLY A 395 7.66 -8.67 7.35
CA GLY A 395 8.58 -9.54 8.08
C GLY A 395 9.95 -9.57 7.41
N ALA A 396 10.01 -9.82 6.07
CA ALA A 396 11.27 -9.85 5.34
C ALA A 396 12.05 -8.52 5.39
N ASN A 397 11.34 -7.38 5.28
CA ASN A 397 11.99 -6.06 5.24
C ASN A 397 12.60 -5.61 6.58
N VAL A 398 12.13 -6.19 7.70
CA VAL A 398 12.55 -5.78 9.04
C VAL A 398 13.61 -6.72 9.63
N THR A 399 13.89 -7.85 8.98
CA THR A 399 14.74 -8.93 9.50
C THR A 399 16.10 -9.01 8.83
N ASP A 400 17.02 -9.67 9.53
CA ASP A 400 18.39 -9.92 9.07
C ASP A 400 18.54 -11.30 8.42
N ILE A 401 17.75 -12.29 8.88
CA ILE A 401 17.80 -13.67 8.40
C ILE A 401 16.37 -14.19 8.25
N VAL A 402 16.11 -14.93 7.18
CA VAL A 402 14.84 -15.65 6.98
C VAL A 402 15.05 -17.14 7.17
N VAL A 403 14.27 -17.76 8.04
CA VAL A 403 14.19 -19.21 8.16
C VAL A 403 13.00 -19.72 7.37
N LEU A 404 13.29 -20.42 6.27
CA LEU A 404 12.29 -21.02 5.40
C LEU A 404 11.95 -22.44 5.88
N VAL A 405 10.76 -22.61 6.44
CA VAL A 405 10.29 -23.91 6.93
C VAL A 405 9.58 -24.67 5.82
N VAL A 406 10.10 -25.85 5.49
CA VAL A 406 9.55 -26.75 4.48
C VAL A 406 9.31 -28.11 5.12
N ALA A 407 8.09 -28.66 4.98
CA ALA A 407 7.78 -29.97 5.50
C ALA A 407 8.36 -31.07 4.60
N ALA A 408 9.00 -32.08 5.21
CA ALA A 408 9.65 -33.16 4.49
C ALA A 408 8.67 -34.12 3.79
N ASP A 409 7.40 -34.13 4.19
CA ASP A 409 6.30 -34.94 3.65
C ASP A 409 5.64 -34.26 2.41
N ASP A 410 5.51 -32.92 2.40
CA ASP A 410 4.79 -32.16 1.35
C ASP A 410 5.73 -31.56 0.28
N ALA A 411 6.96 -31.20 0.67
CA ALA A 411 7.96 -30.52 -0.15
C ALA A 411 7.61 -29.04 -0.43
N VAL A 412 8.02 -28.47 -1.59
CA VAL A 412 7.87 -27.04 -1.89
C VAL A 412 6.47 -26.74 -2.41
N MET A 413 5.71 -25.95 -1.66
CA MET A 413 4.35 -25.53 -1.94
C MET A 413 4.28 -24.06 -2.42
N PRO A 414 3.17 -23.58 -3.06
CA PRO A 414 3.08 -22.25 -3.64
C PRO A 414 3.44 -21.09 -2.68
N GLN A 415 3.02 -21.16 -1.42
CA GLN A 415 3.33 -20.14 -0.42
C GLN A 415 4.80 -20.19 0.02
N THR A 416 5.48 -21.33 -0.10
CA THR A 416 6.92 -21.46 0.09
C THR A 416 7.67 -20.70 -1.02
N VAL A 417 7.20 -20.83 -2.27
CA VAL A 417 7.74 -20.08 -3.40
C VAL A 417 7.57 -18.57 -3.22
N GLU A 418 6.40 -18.14 -2.73
CA GLU A 418 6.14 -16.74 -2.39
C GLU A 418 7.10 -16.23 -1.30
N ALA A 419 7.33 -17.02 -0.25
CA ALA A 419 8.27 -16.68 0.81
C ALA A 419 9.71 -16.53 0.28
N ILE A 420 10.14 -17.40 -0.64
CA ILE A 420 11.44 -17.30 -1.33
C ILE A 420 11.53 -15.98 -2.11
N HIS A 421 10.47 -15.60 -2.83
CA HIS A 421 10.45 -14.33 -3.56
C HIS A 421 10.54 -13.12 -2.64
N HIS A 422 9.85 -13.11 -1.49
CA HIS A 422 9.94 -12.04 -0.50
C HIS A 422 11.35 -11.91 0.09
N ALA A 423 11.98 -13.02 0.46
CA ALA A 423 13.35 -13.01 0.99
C ALA A 423 14.37 -12.53 -0.06
N LYS A 424 14.25 -13.01 -1.31
CA LYS A 424 15.09 -12.54 -2.43
C LYS A 424 14.87 -11.05 -2.74
N ALA A 425 13.63 -10.57 -2.70
CA ALA A 425 13.31 -9.16 -2.94
C ALA A 425 13.87 -8.23 -1.86
N ALA A 426 13.88 -8.69 -0.60
CA ALA A 426 14.47 -7.99 0.53
C ALA A 426 16.01 -8.13 0.61
N ASN A 427 16.63 -8.96 -0.23
CA ASN A 427 18.06 -9.32 -0.18
C ASN A 427 18.51 -9.86 1.19
N VAL A 428 17.67 -10.64 1.85
CA VAL A 428 17.96 -11.24 3.14
C VAL A 428 18.45 -12.68 2.96
N PRO A 429 19.53 -13.11 3.63
CA PRO A 429 20.00 -14.49 3.59
C PRO A 429 18.97 -15.43 4.18
N MET A 430 18.90 -16.65 3.62
CA MET A 430 17.94 -17.66 4.01
C MET A 430 18.65 -18.88 4.62
N ILE A 431 17.99 -19.48 5.62
CA ILE A 431 18.31 -20.80 6.16
C ILE A 431 17.09 -21.68 5.93
N VAL A 432 17.28 -22.88 5.42
CA VAL A 432 16.20 -23.82 5.17
C VAL A 432 16.05 -24.77 6.35
N ALA A 433 14.88 -24.77 7.00
CA ALA A 433 14.54 -25.75 8.03
C ALA A 433 13.59 -26.82 7.45
N ILE A 434 14.11 -28.02 7.22
CA ILE A 434 13.32 -29.14 6.72
C ILE A 434 12.65 -29.81 7.92
N ASN A 435 11.38 -29.49 8.12
CA ASN A 435 10.60 -29.92 9.29
C ASN A 435 9.83 -31.22 9.05
N LYS A 436 9.22 -31.74 10.09
CA LYS A 436 8.47 -33.02 10.11
C LYS A 436 9.32 -34.25 9.74
N MET A 437 10.60 -34.25 10.11
CA MET A 437 11.46 -35.43 9.89
C MET A 437 10.99 -36.70 10.63
N ASP A 438 10.01 -36.57 11.51
CA ASP A 438 9.36 -37.66 12.20
C ASP A 438 8.16 -38.28 11.47
N ALA A 439 7.69 -37.64 10.41
CA ALA A 439 6.54 -38.09 9.63
C ALA A 439 6.85 -39.34 8.79
N PRO A 440 5.89 -40.28 8.67
CA PRO A 440 6.05 -41.40 7.77
C PRO A 440 6.03 -40.90 6.30
N GLY A 441 7.13 -41.08 5.61
CA GLY A 441 7.29 -40.57 4.23
C GLY A 441 8.15 -39.33 4.11
N ALA A 442 8.74 -38.82 5.19
CA ALA A 442 9.69 -37.71 5.15
C ALA A 442 10.82 -37.97 4.13
N ASN A 443 11.00 -37.06 3.19
CA ASN A 443 12.04 -37.16 2.16
C ASN A 443 12.76 -35.82 2.00
N PRO A 444 13.82 -35.57 2.77
CA PRO A 444 14.58 -34.31 2.68
C PRO A 444 15.25 -34.12 1.34
N THR A 445 15.63 -35.21 0.65
CA THR A 445 16.25 -35.14 -0.67
C THR A 445 15.30 -34.57 -1.73
N LYS A 446 14.01 -34.90 -1.66
CA LYS A 446 12.97 -34.34 -2.52
C LYS A 446 12.86 -32.84 -2.30
N VAL A 447 12.79 -32.39 -1.04
CA VAL A 447 12.73 -30.96 -0.69
C VAL A 447 13.92 -30.19 -1.27
N ARG A 448 15.12 -30.71 -1.13
CA ARG A 448 16.34 -30.10 -1.68
C ARG A 448 16.31 -30.01 -3.20
N THR A 449 15.80 -31.06 -3.87
CA THR A 449 15.66 -31.08 -5.33
C THR A 449 14.61 -30.07 -5.81
N ASP A 450 13.51 -29.93 -5.09
CA ASP A 450 12.45 -28.99 -5.44
C ASP A 450 12.92 -27.54 -5.23
N LEU A 451 13.69 -27.27 -4.16
CA LEU A 451 14.28 -25.95 -3.89
C LEU A 451 15.24 -25.52 -5.02
N LEU A 452 15.96 -26.47 -5.62
CA LEU A 452 16.85 -26.20 -6.74
C LEU A 452 16.11 -25.62 -7.96
N GLN A 453 14.84 -26.02 -8.18
CA GLN A 453 14.00 -25.47 -9.26
C GLN A 453 13.71 -23.98 -9.06
N HIS A 454 13.78 -23.51 -7.81
CA HIS A 454 13.58 -22.09 -7.40
C HIS A 454 14.89 -21.34 -7.17
N GLU A 455 16.01 -21.86 -7.69
CA GLU A 455 17.34 -21.25 -7.58
C GLU A 455 17.85 -21.16 -6.14
N ILE A 456 17.44 -22.07 -5.27
CA ILE A 456 17.97 -22.23 -3.91
C ILE A 456 18.82 -23.48 -3.90
N VAL A 457 20.16 -23.28 -3.87
CA VAL A 457 21.12 -24.38 -3.78
C VAL A 457 21.57 -24.48 -2.33
N VAL A 458 21.19 -25.57 -1.69
CA VAL A 458 21.53 -25.83 -0.29
C VAL A 458 22.93 -26.40 -0.14
N GLU A 459 23.51 -26.28 1.06
CA GLU A 459 24.88 -26.70 1.37
C GLU A 459 25.15 -28.16 1.00
N GLN A 460 24.23 -29.07 1.30
CA GLN A 460 24.34 -30.49 0.93
C GLN A 460 24.38 -30.75 -0.59
N MET A 461 23.98 -29.78 -1.40
CA MET A 461 24.10 -29.78 -2.87
C MET A 461 25.19 -28.84 -3.38
N SER A 462 26.17 -28.50 -2.53
CA SER A 462 27.31 -27.61 -2.84
C SER A 462 26.90 -26.17 -3.10
N GLY A 463 25.82 -25.70 -2.47
CA GLY A 463 25.35 -24.30 -2.49
C GLY A 463 25.81 -23.50 -1.27
N GLU A 464 25.28 -22.27 -1.18
CA GLU A 464 25.61 -21.31 -0.12
C GLU A 464 24.53 -21.25 0.97
N VAL A 465 23.36 -21.85 0.74
CA VAL A 465 22.23 -21.80 1.67
C VAL A 465 22.31 -22.95 2.66
N GLN A 466 22.36 -22.62 3.94
CA GLN A 466 22.36 -23.64 5.00
C GLN A 466 21.01 -24.35 5.05
N ASP A 467 21.03 -25.69 5.23
CA ASP A 467 19.83 -26.48 5.47
C ASP A 467 19.97 -27.35 6.71
N VAL A 468 18.93 -27.39 7.51
CA VAL A 468 18.87 -28.13 8.79
C VAL A 468 17.64 -29.00 8.84
N GLU A 469 17.82 -30.29 9.14
CA GLU A 469 16.73 -31.23 9.33
C GLU A 469 16.21 -31.14 10.77
N VAL A 470 14.92 -30.80 10.93
CA VAL A 470 14.30 -30.57 12.24
C VAL A 470 13.02 -31.39 12.43
N SER A 471 12.69 -31.66 13.65
CA SER A 471 11.36 -32.11 14.07
C SER A 471 10.86 -31.25 15.23
N ALA A 472 9.90 -30.39 14.98
CA ALA A 472 9.26 -29.58 16.02
C ALA A 472 8.59 -30.46 17.08
N LEU A 473 7.99 -31.59 16.70
CA LEU A 473 7.29 -32.52 17.60
C LEU A 473 8.25 -33.24 18.54
N LYS A 474 9.39 -33.72 18.02
CA LYS A 474 10.39 -34.50 18.83
C LYS A 474 11.45 -33.62 19.45
N GLY A 475 11.55 -32.34 19.01
CA GLY A 475 12.60 -31.41 19.46
C GLY A 475 13.99 -31.73 18.91
N THR A 476 14.11 -32.54 17.82
CA THR A 476 15.40 -32.89 17.22
C THR A 476 15.82 -31.83 16.22
N GLY A 477 17.12 -31.50 16.15
CA GLY A 477 17.68 -30.54 15.23
C GLY A 477 17.47 -29.06 15.60
N LEU A 478 16.77 -28.76 16.71
CA LEU A 478 16.49 -27.38 17.10
C LEU A 478 17.75 -26.61 17.50
N ASP A 479 18.64 -27.24 18.27
CA ASP A 479 19.91 -26.62 18.66
C ASP A 479 20.80 -26.36 17.45
N GLN A 480 20.82 -27.28 16.47
CA GLN A 480 21.56 -27.10 15.21
C GLN A 480 21.00 -25.94 14.38
N LEU A 481 19.68 -25.76 14.38
CA LEU A 481 19.05 -24.60 13.71
C LEU A 481 19.43 -23.28 14.38
N LEU A 482 19.47 -23.25 15.72
CA LEU A 482 19.88 -22.05 16.47
C LEU A 482 21.38 -21.76 16.30
N GLU A 483 22.22 -22.79 16.22
CA GLU A 483 23.65 -22.66 15.87
C GLU A 483 23.84 -22.11 14.44
N ALA A 484 23.08 -22.63 13.46
CA ALA A 484 23.13 -22.14 12.08
C ALA A 484 22.73 -20.66 11.98
N ILE A 485 21.68 -20.24 12.73
CA ILE A 485 21.27 -18.84 12.83
C ILE A 485 22.38 -17.98 13.43
N THR A 486 23.01 -18.44 14.51
CA THR A 486 24.08 -17.70 15.19
C THR A 486 25.31 -17.56 14.28
N LEU A 487 25.70 -18.63 13.58
CA LEU A 487 26.80 -18.61 12.62
C LEU A 487 26.52 -17.63 11.46
N GLN A 488 25.30 -17.66 10.91
CA GLN A 488 24.90 -16.71 9.85
C GLN A 488 24.92 -15.27 10.36
N ALA A 489 24.51 -15.02 11.60
CA ALA A 489 24.53 -13.70 12.23
C ALA A 489 25.97 -13.18 12.42
N GLU A 490 26.92 -14.05 12.76
CA GLU A 490 28.35 -13.71 12.86
C GLU A 490 28.93 -13.31 11.50
N ILE A 491 28.59 -14.04 10.44
CA ILE A 491 29.02 -13.70 9.06
C ILE A 491 28.48 -12.33 8.64
N LEU A 492 27.28 -11.97 9.05
CA LEU A 492 26.66 -10.68 8.74
C LEU A 492 27.22 -9.51 9.54
N GLU A 493 28.02 -9.76 10.59
CA GLU A 493 28.58 -8.72 11.49
C GLU A 493 27.53 -7.70 11.95
N LEU A 494 26.41 -8.16 12.48
CA LEU A 494 25.29 -7.31 12.87
C LEU A 494 25.65 -6.34 13.98
N ARG A 495 25.62 -5.04 13.70
CA ARG A 495 26.01 -3.98 14.62
C ARG A 495 24.95 -2.89 14.69
N ALA A 496 24.79 -2.28 15.86
CA ALA A 496 23.93 -1.11 16.07
C ALA A 496 24.55 -0.18 17.12
N ASN A 497 24.13 1.08 17.12
CA ASN A 497 24.55 2.04 18.11
C ASN A 497 23.46 2.17 19.21
N PRO A 498 23.63 1.63 20.43
CA PRO A 498 22.63 1.72 21.48
C PRO A 498 22.52 3.11 22.12
N ASP A 499 23.54 3.95 21.97
CA ASP A 499 23.66 5.22 22.71
C ASP A 499 22.98 6.40 21.98
N ARG A 500 22.32 6.18 20.84
CA ARG A 500 21.59 7.21 20.08
C ARG A 500 20.08 7.20 20.35
N ALA A 501 19.37 8.18 19.80
CA ALA A 501 17.90 8.22 19.76
C ALA A 501 17.36 6.96 19.06
N ALA A 502 16.34 6.33 19.63
CA ALA A 502 15.83 5.08 19.10
C ALA A 502 15.15 5.26 17.75
N THR A 503 15.45 4.34 16.85
CA THR A 503 14.72 4.12 15.60
C THR A 503 14.24 2.67 15.57
N GLY A 504 13.03 2.43 15.07
CA GLY A 504 12.46 1.10 15.04
C GLY A 504 11.34 0.98 14.00
N ALA A 505 10.90 -0.23 13.74
CA ALA A 505 9.79 -0.51 12.83
C ALA A 505 8.57 -1.01 13.60
N VAL A 506 7.38 -0.53 13.24
CA VAL A 506 6.12 -1.04 13.77
C VAL A 506 5.83 -2.39 13.12
N ILE A 507 5.77 -3.43 13.94
CA ILE A 507 5.39 -4.77 13.50
C ILE A 507 3.88 -4.82 13.36
N GLU A 508 3.17 -4.40 14.42
CA GLU A 508 1.71 -4.46 14.50
C GLU A 508 1.16 -3.33 15.38
N ALA A 509 -0.08 -2.91 15.14
CA ALA A 509 -0.75 -1.91 15.93
C ALA A 509 -2.18 -2.32 16.25
N GLN A 510 -2.60 -2.07 17.50
CA GLN A 510 -3.92 -2.43 18.01
C GLN A 510 -4.54 -1.31 18.84
N LEU A 511 -5.86 -1.35 18.97
CA LEU A 511 -6.60 -0.46 19.86
C LEU A 511 -7.17 -1.24 21.04
N ASP A 512 -6.48 -1.20 22.16
CA ASP A 512 -6.89 -1.89 23.38
C ASP A 512 -7.94 -1.08 24.17
N VAL A 513 -8.96 -1.79 24.67
CA VAL A 513 -10.03 -1.20 25.52
C VAL A 513 -9.50 -0.95 26.91
N GLY A 514 -8.94 0.22 27.18
CA GLY A 514 -8.40 0.61 28.49
C GLY A 514 -6.96 1.11 28.42
N ARG A 515 -6.11 0.49 27.62
CA ARG A 515 -4.74 0.97 27.39
C ARG A 515 -4.66 2.02 26.27
N GLY A 516 -5.67 2.05 25.38
CA GLY A 516 -5.70 2.92 24.20
C GLY A 516 -4.92 2.35 23.02
N PRO A 517 -4.41 3.21 22.09
CA PRO A 517 -3.56 2.74 21.01
C PRO A 517 -2.25 2.17 21.53
N VAL A 518 -1.94 0.95 21.09
CA VAL A 518 -0.72 0.20 21.42
C VAL A 518 -0.06 -0.22 20.11
N ALA A 519 1.25 -0.13 20.02
CA ALA A 519 2.01 -0.62 18.88
C ALA A 519 3.14 -1.55 19.35
N THR A 520 3.27 -2.69 18.70
CA THR A 520 4.45 -3.56 18.84
C THR A 520 5.53 -3.06 17.91
N VAL A 521 6.64 -2.64 18.49
CA VAL A 521 7.77 -2.03 17.80
C VAL A 521 9.01 -2.87 17.98
N LEU A 522 9.70 -3.16 16.90
CA LEU A 522 11.05 -3.69 16.93
C LEU A 522 12.05 -2.52 16.87
N VAL A 523 12.83 -2.35 17.92
CA VAL A 523 13.88 -1.34 17.95
C VAL A 523 15.02 -1.82 17.03
N GLN A 524 15.36 -1.04 16.03
CA GLN A 524 16.43 -1.37 15.09
C GLN A 524 17.78 -0.75 15.50
N ASN A 525 17.73 0.49 15.97
CA ASN A 525 18.92 1.23 16.40
C ASN A 525 18.58 2.16 17.57
N GLY A 526 19.55 2.49 18.40
CA GLY A 526 19.33 3.30 19.59
C GLY A 526 18.67 2.56 20.75
N THR A 527 18.35 3.28 21.80
CA THR A 527 17.64 2.75 22.98
C THR A 527 16.37 3.55 23.24
N LEU A 528 15.22 2.88 23.20
CA LEU A 528 13.92 3.49 23.50
C LEU A 528 13.68 3.46 25.01
N LYS A 529 13.42 4.63 25.62
CA LYS A 529 13.23 4.78 27.07
C LYS A 529 11.82 5.25 27.39
N GLN A 530 11.38 4.91 28.61
CA GLN A 530 10.14 5.45 29.14
C GLN A 530 10.25 6.97 29.28
N GLY A 531 9.30 7.70 28.70
CA GLY A 531 9.24 9.18 28.70
C GLY A 531 9.71 9.81 27.40
N ASP A 532 10.32 9.05 26.49
CA ASP A 532 10.73 9.55 25.19
C ASP A 532 9.52 10.01 24.35
N ILE A 533 9.75 11.03 23.54
CA ILE A 533 8.77 11.54 22.59
C ILE A 533 9.14 10.99 21.22
N PHE A 534 8.18 10.46 20.52
CA PHE A 534 8.42 9.77 19.25
C PHE A 534 7.35 10.08 18.21
N VAL A 535 7.71 9.90 16.95
CA VAL A 535 6.82 9.95 15.78
C VAL A 535 6.83 8.62 15.08
N VAL A 536 5.64 8.16 14.68
CA VAL A 536 5.45 6.91 13.93
C VAL A 536 4.46 7.17 12.81
N GLY A 537 4.92 7.12 11.57
CA GLY A 537 4.07 7.46 10.43
C GLY A 537 3.37 8.80 10.59
N GLU A 538 2.05 8.82 10.49
CA GLU A 538 1.18 9.98 10.69
C GLU A 538 0.88 10.28 12.16
N GLN A 539 1.31 9.43 13.10
CA GLN A 539 1.00 9.54 14.53
C GLN A 539 2.23 9.96 15.32
N TRP A 540 2.01 10.50 16.50
CA TRP A 540 3.06 10.81 17.45
C TRP A 540 2.65 10.36 18.85
N GLY A 541 3.59 10.30 19.76
CA GLY A 541 3.28 9.92 21.13
C GLY A 541 4.40 10.20 22.11
N LYS A 542 4.12 9.89 23.36
CA LYS A 542 5.09 9.88 24.44
C LYS A 542 5.04 8.52 25.12
N VAL A 543 6.16 7.84 25.24
CA VAL A 543 6.27 6.54 25.86
C VAL A 543 5.79 6.61 27.31
N ARG A 544 4.59 6.09 27.57
CA ARG A 544 4.04 5.97 28.94
C ARG A 544 4.54 4.72 29.63
N ALA A 545 4.58 3.61 28.93
CA ALA A 545 5.11 2.34 29.38
C ALA A 545 5.61 1.54 28.19
N LEU A 546 6.62 0.71 28.42
CA LEU A 546 7.12 -0.33 27.53
C LEU A 546 6.81 -1.67 28.18
N GLU A 547 6.25 -2.59 27.41
CA GLU A 547 6.00 -3.96 27.86
C GLU A 547 6.76 -4.91 26.90
N ASN A 548 7.44 -5.92 27.49
CA ASN A 548 8.15 -6.91 26.67
C ASN A 548 7.17 -8.01 26.19
N ASP A 549 7.68 -8.96 25.42
CA ASP A 549 6.96 -10.15 24.92
C ASP A 549 6.27 -11.02 25.99
N GLN A 550 6.69 -10.89 27.27
CA GLN A 550 6.09 -11.57 28.42
C GLN A 550 5.05 -10.71 29.16
N GLY A 551 4.69 -9.53 28.64
CA GLY A 551 3.78 -8.57 29.27
C GLY A 551 4.37 -7.89 30.52
N LYS A 552 5.70 -7.97 30.73
CA LYS A 552 6.37 -7.31 31.84
C LYS A 552 6.81 -5.89 31.43
N ARG A 553 6.59 -4.94 32.33
CA ARG A 553 7.04 -3.55 32.09
C ARG A 553 8.55 -3.44 32.18
N VAL A 554 9.14 -2.86 31.16
CA VAL A 554 10.57 -2.53 31.07
C VAL A 554 10.76 -1.02 31.04
N LYS A 555 11.92 -0.53 31.47
CA LYS A 555 12.22 0.91 31.48
C LYS A 555 12.85 1.37 30.17
N GLU A 556 13.57 0.48 29.52
CA GLU A 556 14.31 0.74 28.29
C GLU A 556 14.33 -0.52 27.43
N ALA A 557 14.43 -0.31 26.12
CA ALA A 557 14.55 -1.35 25.11
C ALA A 557 15.68 -0.98 24.14
N GLY A 558 16.69 -1.85 24.06
CA GLY A 558 17.84 -1.70 23.18
C GLY A 558 17.57 -2.22 21.75
N PRO A 559 18.59 -2.20 20.87
CA PRO A 559 18.49 -2.72 19.52
C PRO A 559 18.08 -4.19 19.46
N ALA A 560 17.30 -4.56 18.44
CA ALA A 560 16.74 -5.88 18.20
C ALA A 560 15.77 -6.40 19.28
N VAL A 561 15.30 -5.56 20.22
CA VAL A 561 14.33 -5.95 21.25
C VAL A 561 12.92 -5.56 20.77
N PRO A 562 11.97 -6.53 20.71
CA PRO A 562 10.57 -6.23 20.45
C PRO A 562 9.89 -5.72 21.72
N VAL A 563 9.12 -4.64 21.63
CA VAL A 563 8.39 -4.05 22.76
C VAL A 563 7.03 -3.52 22.34
N GLU A 564 6.04 -3.70 23.23
CA GLU A 564 4.77 -2.98 23.13
C GLU A 564 4.92 -1.57 23.69
N VAL A 565 4.63 -0.57 22.86
CA VAL A 565 4.72 0.85 23.22
C VAL A 565 3.34 1.38 23.52
N LEU A 566 3.16 1.91 24.73
CA LEU A 566 1.94 2.56 25.16
C LEU A 566 2.14 4.08 25.20
N GLY A 567 1.13 4.83 24.74
CA GLY A 567 1.16 6.29 24.81
C GLY A 567 1.08 7.02 23.49
N LEU A 568 0.72 6.30 22.42
CA LEU A 568 0.41 6.83 21.10
C LEU A 568 -0.86 7.70 21.13
N ASN A 569 -0.93 8.66 20.22
CA ASN A 569 -2.11 9.51 20.00
C ASN A 569 -3.17 8.83 19.12
N GLY A 570 -2.76 7.91 18.25
CA GLY A 570 -3.61 7.12 17.38
C GLY A 570 -2.92 5.81 17.00
N THR A 571 -3.61 4.92 16.31
CA THR A 571 -3.03 3.68 15.78
C THR A 571 -2.19 3.98 14.55
N PRO A 572 -0.88 3.70 14.56
CA PRO A 572 -0.02 3.85 13.38
C PRO A 572 -0.31 2.74 12.36
N SER A 573 0.16 2.93 11.14
CA SER A 573 0.16 1.86 10.15
C SER A 573 1.26 0.84 10.46
N ALA A 574 0.96 -0.43 10.27
CA ALA A 574 1.96 -1.47 10.44
C ALA A 574 3.03 -1.35 9.32
N GLY A 575 4.31 -1.38 9.70
CA GLY A 575 5.45 -1.09 8.82
C GLY A 575 5.97 0.34 8.91
N ASP A 576 5.28 1.26 9.61
CA ASP A 576 5.77 2.61 9.84
C ASP A 576 7.07 2.62 10.66
N VAL A 577 7.93 3.58 10.36
CA VAL A 577 9.19 3.77 11.12
C VAL A 577 8.93 4.65 12.34
N LEU A 578 9.32 4.16 13.50
CA LEU A 578 9.37 4.92 14.75
C LEU A 578 10.68 5.69 14.82
N ASN A 579 10.61 6.99 15.09
CA ASN A 579 11.75 7.84 15.33
C ASN A 579 11.55 8.65 16.62
N VAL A 580 12.52 8.60 17.53
CA VAL A 580 12.52 9.41 18.74
C VAL A 580 12.97 10.84 18.38
N VAL A 581 12.24 11.83 18.88
CA VAL A 581 12.51 13.25 18.66
C VAL A 581 12.70 13.97 20.00
N SER A 582 13.38 15.11 19.98
CA SER A 582 13.77 15.81 21.21
C SER A 582 12.62 16.56 21.88
N THR A 583 11.64 17.06 21.12
CA THR A 583 10.55 17.87 21.64
C THR A 583 9.16 17.46 21.13
N GLU A 584 8.13 17.65 21.96
CA GLU A 584 6.74 17.37 21.58
C GLU A 584 6.24 18.30 20.46
N ALA A 585 6.76 19.51 20.38
CA ALA A 585 6.41 20.45 19.32
C ALA A 585 6.86 19.94 17.95
N GLN A 586 8.11 19.45 17.85
CA GLN A 586 8.62 18.80 16.64
C GLN A 586 7.80 17.57 16.27
N ALA A 587 7.48 16.71 17.25
CA ALA A 587 6.65 15.52 16.98
C ALA A 587 5.29 15.87 16.37
N ARG A 588 4.64 16.90 16.89
CA ARG A 588 3.34 17.37 16.35
C ARG A 588 3.47 17.97 14.96
N GLU A 589 4.51 18.76 14.72
CA GLU A 589 4.77 19.40 13.43
C GLU A 589 5.00 18.36 12.34
N ILE A 590 5.86 17.38 12.57
CA ILE A 590 6.13 16.26 11.68
C ILE A 590 4.86 15.44 11.40
N SER A 591 4.11 15.09 12.47
CA SER A 591 2.85 14.35 12.34
C SER A 591 1.83 15.12 11.50
N THR A 592 1.67 16.43 11.72
CA THR A 592 0.75 17.28 10.96
C THR A 592 1.16 17.38 9.50
N TYR A 593 2.45 17.54 9.23
CA TYR A 593 2.99 17.55 7.87
C TYR A 593 2.68 16.26 7.12
N ARG A 594 3.00 15.09 7.72
CA ARG A 594 2.71 13.78 7.12
C ARG A 594 1.21 13.55 6.89
N GLN A 595 0.35 13.97 7.82
CA GLN A 595 -1.11 13.90 7.65
C GLN A 595 -1.61 14.77 6.49
N ASN A 596 -1.05 15.97 6.31
CA ASN A 596 -1.39 16.86 5.21
C ASN A 596 -0.94 16.26 3.87
N LEU A 597 0.30 15.79 3.80
CA LEU A 597 0.84 15.12 2.62
C LEU A 597 0.01 13.88 2.22
N ALA A 598 -0.43 13.08 3.19
CA ALA A 598 -1.29 11.92 2.94
C ALA A 598 -2.68 12.34 2.44
N LYS A 599 -3.26 13.43 2.99
CA LYS A 599 -4.53 14.00 2.51
C LYS A 599 -4.40 14.52 1.08
N GLU A 600 -3.31 15.20 0.76
CA GLU A 600 -3.02 15.70 -0.59
C GLU A 600 -2.86 14.57 -1.60
N LYS A 601 -2.09 13.52 -1.24
CA LYS A 601 -1.96 12.32 -2.08
C LYS A 601 -3.31 11.64 -2.35
N ARG A 602 -4.17 11.52 -1.31
CA ARG A 602 -5.53 10.95 -1.47
C ARG A 602 -6.42 11.85 -2.31
N ALA A 603 -6.36 13.17 -2.13
CA ALA A 603 -7.10 14.15 -2.92
C ALA A 603 -6.65 14.16 -4.39
N ALA A 604 -5.34 14.11 -4.66
CA ALA A 604 -4.77 14.04 -5.99
C ALA A 604 -5.18 12.74 -6.72
N ALA A 605 -5.17 11.62 -6.03
CA ALA A 605 -5.64 10.34 -6.57
C ALA A 605 -7.13 10.38 -6.95
N GLY A 606 -7.96 11.12 -6.20
CA GLY A 606 -9.37 11.33 -6.51
C GLY A 606 -9.64 12.38 -7.60
N ALA A 607 -8.76 13.38 -7.74
CA ALA A 607 -8.94 14.49 -8.69
C ALA A 607 -8.48 14.15 -10.12
N ALA A 608 -7.69 13.11 -10.31
CA ALA A 608 -7.16 12.70 -11.62
C ALA A 608 -8.21 12.10 -12.57
N VAL A 609 -9.46 11.88 -12.11
CA VAL A 609 -10.53 11.30 -12.92
C VAL A 609 -11.29 12.41 -13.63
N THR A 610 -11.17 12.47 -14.97
CA THR A 610 -11.95 13.43 -15.78
C THR A 610 -13.45 13.10 -15.74
N LEU A 611 -14.31 14.11 -15.97
CA LEU A 611 -15.78 13.91 -16.01
C LEU A 611 -16.18 12.84 -17.04
N GLU A 612 -15.48 12.75 -18.16
CA GLU A 612 -15.71 11.71 -19.18
C GLU A 612 -15.36 10.31 -18.67
N GLN A 613 -14.23 10.17 -17.95
CA GLN A 613 -13.84 8.93 -17.31
C GLN A 613 -14.81 8.55 -16.18
N LEU A 614 -15.32 9.53 -15.42
CA LEU A 614 -16.33 9.31 -14.39
C LEU A 614 -17.64 8.84 -15.00
N MET A 615 -18.07 9.42 -16.11
CA MET A 615 -19.26 8.99 -16.84
C MET A 615 -19.10 7.61 -17.50
N ALA A 616 -17.91 7.32 -18.06
CA ALA A 616 -17.60 6.02 -18.62
C ALA A 616 -17.58 4.95 -17.51
N LYS A 617 -16.95 5.26 -16.36
CA LYS A 617 -16.91 4.39 -15.19
C LYS A 617 -18.31 4.16 -14.60
N ALA A 618 -19.11 5.21 -14.47
CA ALA A 618 -20.50 5.09 -13.99
C ALA A 618 -21.39 4.26 -14.93
N LYS A 619 -21.13 4.24 -16.24
CA LYS A 619 -21.83 3.34 -17.17
C LYS A 619 -21.35 1.90 -17.05
N ALA A 620 -20.05 1.68 -16.87
CA ALA A 620 -19.47 0.35 -16.65
C ALA A 620 -19.92 -0.24 -15.31
N ASP A 621 -19.92 0.58 -14.27
CA ASP A 621 -20.35 0.19 -12.90
C ASP A 621 -21.88 -0.04 -12.79
N ALA A 622 -22.70 0.44 -13.74
CA ALA A 622 -24.15 0.27 -13.71
C ALA A 622 -24.61 -1.19 -13.94
N ASP A 623 -23.78 -2.00 -14.61
CA ASP A 623 -24.09 -3.40 -14.90
C ASP A 623 -23.41 -4.36 -13.89
N VAL A 624 -22.54 -3.85 -13.00
CA VAL A 624 -21.79 -4.64 -12.00
C VAL A 624 -22.56 -4.64 -10.68
N ALA A 625 -22.86 -5.82 -10.15
CA ALA A 625 -23.45 -5.95 -8.81
C ALA A 625 -22.35 -5.69 -7.76
N GLU A 626 -22.60 -4.78 -6.79
CA GLU A 626 -21.65 -4.40 -5.76
C GLU A 626 -22.05 -4.92 -4.39
N VAL A 627 -21.15 -5.62 -3.71
CA VAL A 627 -21.28 -6.01 -2.30
C VAL A 627 -20.49 -5.02 -1.46
N ALA A 628 -21.18 -4.08 -0.81
CA ALA A 628 -20.57 -3.10 0.07
C ALA A 628 -20.41 -3.67 1.49
N LEU A 629 -19.23 -3.46 2.12
CA LEU A 629 -18.91 -4.01 3.45
C LEU A 629 -18.21 -2.96 4.32
N VAL A 630 -18.40 -3.07 5.65
CA VAL A 630 -17.60 -2.36 6.66
C VAL A 630 -16.82 -3.40 7.47
N VAL A 631 -15.50 -3.22 7.60
CA VAL A 631 -14.62 -4.18 8.27
C VAL A 631 -14.03 -3.58 9.54
N LYS A 632 -14.09 -4.31 10.65
CA LYS A 632 -13.40 -3.98 11.90
C LYS A 632 -12.60 -5.19 12.36
N ALA A 633 -11.33 -4.99 12.66
CA ALA A 633 -10.42 -6.04 13.14
C ALA A 633 -9.78 -5.65 14.49
N ASP A 634 -9.17 -6.61 15.14
CA ASP A 634 -8.41 -6.43 16.39
C ASP A 634 -7.11 -5.67 16.14
N VAL A 635 -6.38 -6.01 15.07
CA VAL A 635 -5.09 -5.40 14.70
C VAL A 635 -5.12 -4.85 13.28
N GLN A 636 -4.21 -3.91 13.02
CA GLN A 636 -4.10 -3.22 11.72
C GLN A 636 -3.73 -4.19 10.58
N GLY A 637 -2.81 -5.10 10.86
CA GLY A 637 -2.38 -6.08 9.86
C GLY A 637 -3.51 -7.03 9.42
N SER A 638 -4.37 -7.48 10.36
CA SER A 638 -5.56 -8.28 10.03
C SER A 638 -6.57 -7.50 9.20
N ALA A 639 -6.81 -6.21 9.52
CA ALA A 639 -7.69 -5.36 8.74
C ALA A 639 -7.20 -5.21 7.29
N GLU A 640 -5.91 -4.96 7.11
CA GLU A 640 -5.25 -4.84 5.79
C GLU A 640 -5.36 -6.14 4.99
N ALA A 641 -5.06 -7.28 5.61
CA ALA A 641 -5.13 -8.59 4.97
C ALA A 641 -6.57 -8.95 4.52
N ILE A 642 -7.56 -8.65 5.36
CA ILE A 642 -8.98 -8.88 5.02
C ILE A 642 -9.39 -8.01 3.84
N VAL A 643 -9.03 -6.72 3.83
CA VAL A 643 -9.35 -5.82 2.71
C VAL A 643 -8.74 -6.34 1.42
N GLN A 644 -7.45 -6.71 1.43
CA GLN A 644 -6.76 -7.26 0.26
C GLN A 644 -7.34 -8.59 -0.22
N ALA A 645 -7.80 -9.45 0.71
CA ALA A 645 -8.44 -10.71 0.36
C ALA A 645 -9.82 -10.49 -0.26
N LEU A 646 -10.62 -9.56 0.30
CA LEU A 646 -11.95 -9.23 -0.18
C LEU A 646 -11.94 -8.52 -1.54
N GLU A 647 -10.97 -7.64 -1.79
CA GLU A 647 -10.79 -6.96 -3.08
C GLU A 647 -10.45 -7.92 -4.23
N LYS A 648 -9.88 -9.10 -3.91
CA LYS A 648 -9.62 -10.15 -4.88
C LYS A 648 -10.86 -11.00 -5.21
N ILE A 649 -11.91 -10.92 -4.37
CA ILE A 649 -13.17 -11.61 -4.60
C ILE A 649 -14.00 -10.79 -5.58
N GLY A 650 -14.15 -11.26 -6.79
CA GLY A 650 -14.98 -10.61 -7.77
C GLY A 650 -14.57 -10.94 -9.20
N ASN A 651 -15.43 -10.60 -10.10
CA ASN A 651 -15.23 -10.69 -11.55
C ASN A 651 -15.82 -9.45 -12.22
N ASP A 652 -15.96 -9.48 -13.55
CA ASP A 652 -16.52 -8.36 -14.32
C ASP A 652 -18.02 -8.10 -14.00
N GLU A 653 -18.73 -9.07 -13.39
CA GLU A 653 -20.17 -8.97 -13.08
C GLU A 653 -20.46 -8.63 -11.61
N VAL A 654 -19.57 -9.04 -10.68
CA VAL A 654 -19.77 -8.84 -9.23
C VAL A 654 -18.47 -8.34 -8.60
N ARG A 655 -18.58 -7.31 -7.76
CA ARG A 655 -17.44 -6.69 -7.09
C ARG A 655 -17.71 -6.54 -5.60
N VAL A 656 -16.71 -6.88 -4.79
CA VAL A 656 -16.72 -6.61 -3.35
C VAL A 656 -16.02 -5.29 -3.07
N ARG A 657 -16.69 -4.41 -2.33
CA ARG A 657 -16.16 -3.09 -1.97
C ARG A 657 -16.15 -2.87 -0.47
N VAL A 658 -14.98 -2.67 0.10
CA VAL A 658 -14.83 -2.28 1.49
C VAL A 658 -14.97 -0.76 1.61
N LEU A 659 -16.07 -0.29 2.23
CA LEU A 659 -16.35 1.13 2.42
C LEU A 659 -15.46 1.77 3.48
N HIS A 660 -15.22 1.03 4.55
CA HIS A 660 -14.39 1.46 5.66
C HIS A 660 -13.76 0.26 6.35
N SER A 661 -12.47 0.37 6.62
CA SER A 661 -11.74 -0.59 7.44
C SER A 661 -11.13 0.13 8.65
N GLY A 662 -11.06 -0.54 9.79
CA GLY A 662 -10.47 0.08 10.99
C GLY A 662 -10.22 -0.92 12.09
N VAL A 663 -9.46 -0.49 13.09
CA VAL A 663 -9.04 -1.29 14.24
C VAL A 663 -9.90 -1.00 15.45
N GLY A 664 -10.15 -2.04 16.25
CA GLY A 664 -10.87 -1.97 17.51
C GLY A 664 -12.36 -2.34 17.43
N ALA A 665 -13.07 -2.15 18.53
CA ALA A 665 -14.48 -2.53 18.65
C ALA A 665 -15.38 -1.74 17.70
N ILE A 666 -16.47 -2.36 17.23
CA ILE A 666 -17.47 -1.72 16.38
C ILE A 666 -18.19 -0.63 17.19
N THR A 667 -18.24 0.59 16.65
CA THR A 667 -18.79 1.80 17.26
C THR A 667 -20.12 2.22 16.63
N GLU A 668 -20.80 3.19 17.25
CA GLU A 668 -22.04 3.77 16.72
C GLU A 668 -21.85 4.44 15.35
N SER A 669 -20.68 5.05 15.13
CA SER A 669 -20.34 5.69 13.86
C SER A 669 -20.26 4.67 12.72
N ASP A 670 -19.69 3.49 13.00
CA ASP A 670 -19.59 2.41 12.02
C ASP A 670 -20.99 1.88 11.65
N VAL A 671 -21.87 1.72 12.64
CA VAL A 671 -23.27 1.32 12.41
C VAL A 671 -24.04 2.37 11.59
N THR A 672 -23.81 3.65 11.84
CA THR A 672 -24.45 4.71 11.07
C THR A 672 -23.95 4.76 9.62
N LEU A 673 -22.68 4.52 9.39
CA LEU A 673 -22.11 4.40 8.04
C LEU A 673 -22.68 3.19 7.30
N ALA A 674 -22.75 2.05 7.97
CA ALA A 674 -23.29 0.80 7.43
C ALA A 674 -24.77 0.93 7.07
N GLU A 675 -25.58 1.57 7.92
CA GLU A 675 -26.98 1.87 7.63
C GLU A 675 -27.14 2.74 6.38
N ALA A 676 -26.37 3.84 6.29
CA ALA A 676 -26.44 4.76 5.16
C ALA A 676 -26.08 4.10 3.82
N SER A 677 -25.29 3.04 3.87
CA SER A 677 -24.79 2.32 2.69
C SER A 677 -25.48 0.97 2.46
N GLY A 678 -26.37 0.54 3.36
CA GLY A 678 -27.01 -0.77 3.31
C GLY A 678 -26.01 -1.94 3.45
N ALA A 679 -24.85 -1.69 4.05
CA ALA A 679 -23.74 -2.66 4.14
C ALA A 679 -23.78 -3.42 5.47
N PRO A 680 -23.48 -4.74 5.51
CA PRO A 680 -23.22 -5.44 6.76
C PRO A 680 -21.86 -5.03 7.36
N ILE A 681 -21.74 -5.19 8.69
CA ILE A 681 -20.49 -4.95 9.41
C ILE A 681 -19.85 -6.27 9.78
N ILE A 682 -18.61 -6.42 9.39
CA ILE A 682 -17.78 -7.58 9.71
C ILE A 682 -16.86 -7.23 10.89
N GLY A 683 -16.96 -8.00 11.96
CA GLY A 683 -16.07 -7.92 13.12
C GLY A 683 -15.14 -9.12 13.16
N PHE A 684 -13.85 -8.92 12.89
CA PHE A 684 -12.83 -9.94 12.99
C PHE A 684 -12.13 -9.88 14.35
N ASN A 685 -12.29 -10.92 15.16
CA ASN A 685 -11.84 -10.99 16.56
C ASN A 685 -12.36 -9.88 17.49
N VAL A 686 -13.23 -9.00 16.99
CA VAL A 686 -13.81 -7.88 17.75
C VAL A 686 -15.31 -8.01 17.91
N ARG A 687 -15.85 -7.29 18.88
CA ARG A 687 -17.28 -7.29 19.16
C ARG A 687 -17.83 -5.85 19.15
N ALA A 688 -19.13 -5.72 18.92
CA ALA A 688 -19.79 -4.42 18.99
C ALA A 688 -19.96 -3.95 20.42
N ASN A 689 -19.74 -2.67 20.66
CA ASN A 689 -20.07 -2.01 21.91
C ASN A 689 -21.57 -2.15 22.22
N ALA A 690 -21.95 -2.06 23.49
CA ALA A 690 -23.35 -2.23 23.89
C ALA A 690 -24.30 -1.23 23.19
N ALA A 691 -23.88 0.03 23.04
CA ALA A 691 -24.60 1.07 22.34
C ALA A 691 -24.69 0.78 20.82
N ALA A 692 -23.58 0.42 20.17
CA ALA A 692 -23.56 0.07 18.76
C ALA A 692 -24.47 -1.13 18.45
N ARG A 693 -24.47 -2.15 19.30
CA ARG A 693 -25.35 -3.33 19.17
C ARG A 693 -26.84 -2.95 19.26
N ALA A 694 -27.20 -2.07 20.21
CA ALA A 694 -28.55 -1.61 20.35
C ALA A 694 -29.04 -0.84 19.12
N ILE A 695 -28.19 0.06 18.58
CA ILE A 695 -28.48 0.83 17.37
C ILE A 695 -28.55 -0.08 16.14
N ALA A 696 -27.62 -1.04 16.00
CA ALA A 696 -27.63 -1.99 14.89
C ALA A 696 -28.95 -2.80 14.85
N ASN A 697 -29.40 -3.30 16.00
CA ASN A 697 -30.65 -4.01 16.10
C ASN A 697 -31.86 -3.11 15.80
N GLN A 698 -31.85 -1.83 16.23
CA GLN A 698 -32.91 -0.87 15.95
C GLN A 698 -33.02 -0.52 14.45
N LYS A 699 -31.83 -0.41 13.78
CA LYS A 699 -31.73 0.02 12.39
C LYS A 699 -31.68 -1.15 11.40
N GLY A 700 -31.64 -2.38 11.89
CA GLY A 700 -31.63 -3.58 11.07
C GLY A 700 -30.29 -3.81 10.37
N VAL A 701 -29.18 -3.26 10.90
CA VAL A 701 -27.81 -3.48 10.36
C VAL A 701 -27.30 -4.84 10.81
N GLU A 702 -26.88 -5.65 9.86
CA GLU A 702 -26.34 -6.98 10.11
C GLU A 702 -24.91 -6.90 10.67
N LEU A 703 -24.66 -7.61 11.77
CA LEU A 703 -23.36 -7.73 12.40
C LEU A 703 -22.88 -9.18 12.30
N ARG A 704 -21.83 -9.44 11.53
CA ARG A 704 -21.20 -10.75 11.40
C ARG A 704 -19.87 -10.78 12.13
N TYR A 705 -19.58 -11.89 12.82
CA TYR A 705 -18.36 -12.04 13.63
C TYR A 705 -17.59 -13.27 13.22
N TYR A 706 -16.32 -13.08 12.88
CA TYR A 706 -15.40 -14.14 12.49
C TYR A 706 -14.16 -14.12 13.36
N SER A 707 -13.54 -15.28 13.54
CA SER A 707 -12.26 -15.45 14.22
C SER A 707 -11.23 -16.15 13.32
N VAL A 708 -11.65 -16.67 12.16
CA VAL A 708 -10.80 -17.29 11.16
C VAL A 708 -11.03 -16.58 9.82
N ILE A 709 -9.96 -16.20 9.13
CA ILE A 709 -10.07 -15.43 7.88
C ILE A 709 -10.70 -16.25 6.73
N TYR A 710 -10.50 -17.58 6.74
CA TYR A 710 -11.09 -18.45 5.72
C TYR A 710 -12.61 -18.42 5.75
N ASP A 711 -13.20 -18.58 6.93
CA ASP A 711 -14.66 -18.56 7.11
C ASP A 711 -15.27 -17.24 6.63
N LEU A 712 -14.55 -16.14 6.88
CA LEU A 712 -14.96 -14.81 6.43
C LEU A 712 -14.93 -14.70 4.90
N VAL A 713 -13.82 -15.11 4.28
CA VAL A 713 -13.63 -15.02 2.82
C VAL A 713 -14.63 -15.91 2.09
N ASP A 714 -14.87 -17.13 2.59
CA ASP A 714 -15.78 -18.07 1.97
C ASP A 714 -17.24 -17.62 2.09
N ASP A 715 -17.65 -17.08 3.23
CA ASP A 715 -19.01 -16.56 3.44
C ASP A 715 -19.30 -15.35 2.52
N ILE A 716 -18.31 -14.45 2.35
CA ILE A 716 -18.46 -13.31 1.43
C ILE A 716 -18.41 -13.77 -0.03
N ARG A 717 -17.62 -14.78 -0.37
CA ARG A 717 -17.60 -15.37 -1.71
C ARG A 717 -18.94 -16.01 -2.03
N GLU A 718 -19.56 -16.70 -1.09
CA GLU A 718 -20.89 -17.26 -1.26
C GLU A 718 -21.94 -16.16 -1.43
N ALA A 719 -21.90 -15.11 -0.60
CA ALA A 719 -22.79 -13.95 -0.73
C ALA A 719 -22.63 -13.24 -2.08
N ALA A 720 -21.41 -13.08 -2.58
CA ALA A 720 -21.10 -12.51 -3.88
C ALA A 720 -21.57 -13.41 -5.03
N SER A 721 -21.40 -14.74 -4.89
CA SER A 721 -21.88 -15.72 -5.86
C SER A 721 -23.41 -15.70 -6.01
N GLY A 722 -24.14 -15.46 -4.93
CA GLY A 722 -25.60 -15.31 -4.95
C GLY A 722 -26.11 -14.09 -5.75
N LEU A 723 -25.24 -13.11 -6.07
CA LEU A 723 -25.55 -11.97 -6.92
C LEU A 723 -25.28 -12.22 -8.42
N LEU A 724 -24.62 -13.33 -8.77
CA LEU A 724 -24.41 -13.68 -10.17
C LEU A 724 -25.73 -14.04 -10.84
N LYS A 725 -25.89 -13.61 -12.07
CA LYS A 725 -27.02 -14.03 -12.89
C LYS A 725 -26.89 -15.52 -13.20
N ALA A 726 -27.98 -16.28 -12.98
CA ALA A 726 -28.02 -17.69 -13.32
C ALA A 726 -27.68 -17.90 -14.80
N GLU A 727 -26.83 -18.86 -15.08
CA GLU A 727 -26.53 -19.28 -16.44
C GLU A 727 -27.60 -20.24 -16.95
N VAL A 728 -28.24 -19.88 -18.04
CA VAL A 728 -29.23 -20.75 -18.67
C VAL A 728 -28.47 -21.76 -19.53
N ARG A 729 -28.37 -23.00 -19.09
CA ARG A 729 -27.83 -24.11 -19.89
C ARG A 729 -28.94 -24.84 -20.61
N GLU A 730 -28.75 -25.08 -21.91
CA GLU A 730 -29.65 -25.87 -22.71
C GLU A 730 -29.22 -27.33 -22.63
N LYS A 731 -30.09 -28.16 -22.09
CA LYS A 731 -29.93 -29.58 -22.01
C LYS A 731 -30.71 -30.23 -23.14
N PHE A 732 -30.00 -30.87 -24.06
CA PHE A 732 -30.62 -31.65 -25.11
C PHE A 732 -31.41 -32.85 -24.52
N ILE A 733 -32.66 -33.01 -24.96
CA ILE A 733 -33.55 -34.06 -24.46
C ILE A 733 -33.86 -35.07 -25.54
N GLY A 734 -34.00 -34.66 -26.82
CA GLY A 734 -34.31 -35.60 -27.88
C GLY A 734 -34.56 -34.96 -29.24
N TYR A 735 -34.63 -35.83 -30.25
CA TYR A 735 -34.98 -35.49 -31.62
C TYR A 735 -36.33 -36.11 -32.03
N ALA A 736 -37.13 -35.38 -32.80
CA ALA A 736 -38.35 -35.90 -33.45
C ALA A 736 -38.32 -35.52 -34.91
N GLN A 737 -38.52 -36.51 -35.79
CA GLN A 737 -38.60 -36.29 -37.23
C GLN A 737 -40.04 -36.10 -37.67
N ILE A 738 -40.33 -35.07 -38.44
CA ILE A 738 -41.64 -34.79 -39.01
C ILE A 738 -41.90 -35.72 -40.21
N ARG A 739 -42.90 -36.59 -40.10
CA ARG A 739 -43.31 -37.48 -41.17
C ARG A 739 -44.41 -36.87 -42.06
N GLU A 740 -45.45 -36.29 -41.42
CA GLU A 740 -46.59 -35.72 -42.11
C GLU A 740 -47.05 -34.43 -41.46
N VAL A 741 -47.66 -33.53 -42.20
CA VAL A 741 -48.18 -32.26 -41.66
C VAL A 741 -49.70 -32.22 -41.85
N PHE A 742 -50.42 -32.06 -40.75
CA PHE A 742 -51.87 -31.99 -40.73
C PHE A 742 -52.37 -30.58 -40.46
N GLN A 743 -53.47 -30.16 -41.14
CA GLN A 743 -54.10 -28.89 -40.85
C GLN A 743 -55.33 -29.11 -40.01
N VAL A 744 -55.33 -28.57 -38.81
CA VAL A 744 -56.44 -28.74 -37.85
C VAL A 744 -57.13 -27.40 -37.60
N SER A 745 -58.43 -27.31 -37.86
CA SER A 745 -59.22 -26.04 -37.91
C SER A 745 -59.14 -25.16 -36.63
N LYS A 746 -58.75 -25.67 -35.47
CA LYS A 746 -58.63 -24.93 -34.19
C LYS A 746 -57.21 -24.74 -33.67
N VAL A 747 -56.26 -25.42 -34.18
CA VAL A 747 -54.89 -25.48 -33.66
C VAL A 747 -53.87 -24.89 -34.62
N GLY A 748 -54.17 -24.91 -35.95
CA GLY A 748 -53.25 -24.56 -37.03
C GLY A 748 -52.58 -25.80 -37.61
N LYS A 749 -51.40 -25.70 -38.14
CA LYS A 749 -50.63 -26.85 -38.61
C LYS A 749 -50.06 -27.65 -37.45
N VAL A 750 -50.27 -28.97 -37.50
CA VAL A 750 -49.80 -29.96 -36.56
C VAL A 750 -48.79 -30.89 -37.28
N ALA A 751 -47.61 -31.03 -36.76
CA ALA A 751 -46.60 -31.95 -37.26
C ALA A 751 -46.87 -33.34 -36.68
N GLY A 752 -47.08 -34.33 -37.54
CA GLY A 752 -46.99 -35.74 -37.15
C GLY A 752 -45.56 -36.21 -37.13
N CYS A 753 -45.04 -36.41 -35.93
CA CYS A 753 -43.63 -36.69 -35.71
C CYS A 753 -43.41 -38.07 -35.15
N LEU A 754 -42.24 -38.64 -35.45
CA LEU A 754 -41.69 -39.81 -34.78
C LEU A 754 -40.53 -39.33 -33.90
N VAL A 755 -40.55 -39.59 -32.60
CA VAL A 755 -39.42 -39.35 -31.73
C VAL A 755 -38.31 -40.35 -32.07
N THR A 756 -37.21 -39.87 -32.63
CA THR A 756 -36.10 -40.74 -33.07
C THR A 756 -35.15 -41.01 -31.92
N GLU A 757 -34.91 -40.03 -31.05
CA GLU A 757 -33.98 -40.16 -29.95
C GLU A 757 -34.49 -39.38 -28.73
N GLY A 758 -34.28 -39.93 -27.56
CA GLY A 758 -34.60 -39.26 -26.29
C GLY A 758 -36.10 -39.21 -25.99
N VAL A 759 -36.56 -38.10 -25.41
CA VAL A 759 -37.93 -37.90 -24.96
C VAL A 759 -38.44 -36.50 -25.37
N ALA A 760 -39.64 -36.43 -25.88
CA ALA A 760 -40.31 -35.18 -26.20
C ALA A 760 -41.21 -34.75 -25.02
N ARG A 761 -40.97 -33.60 -24.43
CA ARG A 761 -41.78 -32.99 -23.34
C ARG A 761 -42.53 -31.76 -23.84
N ARG A 762 -43.73 -31.59 -23.37
CA ARG A 762 -44.58 -30.44 -23.74
C ARG A 762 -43.98 -29.09 -23.27
N SER A 763 -43.35 -29.05 -22.10
CA SER A 763 -42.79 -27.85 -21.51
C SER A 763 -41.43 -27.47 -22.08
N ALA A 764 -40.81 -28.35 -22.90
CA ALA A 764 -39.48 -28.14 -23.43
C ALA A 764 -39.46 -27.12 -24.57
N GLY A 765 -38.33 -26.45 -24.73
CA GLY A 765 -38.01 -25.65 -25.91
C GLY A 765 -37.78 -26.54 -27.11
N VAL A 766 -38.19 -26.10 -28.30
CA VAL A 766 -38.03 -26.83 -29.54
C VAL A 766 -37.40 -25.96 -30.62
N ARG A 767 -36.47 -26.56 -31.37
CA ARG A 767 -35.89 -26.00 -32.59
C ARG A 767 -36.30 -26.83 -33.80
N LEU A 768 -36.76 -26.13 -34.82
CA LEU A 768 -37.04 -26.80 -36.09
C LEU A 768 -35.81 -26.74 -36.99
N LEU A 769 -35.30 -27.86 -37.36
CA LEU A 769 -34.15 -28.04 -38.23
C LEU A 769 -34.60 -28.45 -39.62
N ARG A 770 -34.16 -27.76 -40.66
CA ARG A 770 -34.31 -28.11 -42.07
C ARG A 770 -32.93 -28.19 -42.70
N ASP A 771 -32.54 -29.31 -43.22
CA ASP A 771 -31.22 -29.54 -43.78
C ASP A 771 -30.09 -29.19 -42.76
N ASN A 772 -30.30 -29.55 -41.52
CA ASN A 772 -29.42 -29.23 -40.35
C ASN A 772 -29.25 -27.73 -40.06
N VAL A 773 -30.13 -26.86 -40.57
CA VAL A 773 -30.16 -25.44 -40.27
C VAL A 773 -31.36 -25.12 -39.39
N VAL A 774 -31.14 -24.41 -38.30
CA VAL A 774 -32.21 -23.94 -37.41
C VAL A 774 -33.04 -22.88 -38.14
N ILE A 775 -34.32 -23.18 -38.34
CA ILE A 775 -35.28 -22.30 -39.03
C ILE A 775 -36.12 -21.54 -38.01
N HIS A 776 -36.52 -22.22 -36.97
CA HIS A 776 -37.37 -21.67 -35.92
C HIS A 776 -37.02 -22.21 -34.57
N GLU A 777 -37.07 -21.36 -33.56
CA GLU A 777 -36.95 -21.72 -32.15
C GLU A 777 -38.17 -21.22 -31.40
N GLY A 778 -38.77 -22.05 -30.57
CA GLY A 778 -39.99 -21.71 -29.84
C GLY A 778 -40.41 -22.78 -28.85
N THR A 779 -41.67 -22.74 -28.46
CA THR A 779 -42.30 -23.71 -27.54
C THR A 779 -43.41 -24.48 -28.23
N LEU A 780 -43.70 -25.66 -27.69
CA LEU A 780 -44.81 -26.46 -28.18
C LEU A 780 -46.15 -25.94 -27.59
N LYS A 781 -47.08 -25.64 -28.47
CA LYS A 781 -48.42 -25.30 -28.09
C LYS A 781 -49.16 -26.55 -27.57
N THR A 782 -49.05 -27.70 -28.27
CA THR A 782 -49.65 -28.99 -27.90
C THR A 782 -48.75 -30.14 -28.23
N LEU A 783 -48.71 -31.12 -27.35
CA LEU A 783 -48.08 -32.45 -27.59
C LEU A 783 -49.17 -33.50 -27.40
N LYS A 784 -49.49 -34.22 -28.47
CA LYS A 784 -50.58 -35.22 -28.49
C LYS A 784 -50.11 -36.56 -28.98
N ARG A 785 -50.62 -37.61 -28.37
CA ARG A 785 -50.51 -38.97 -28.88
C ARG A 785 -51.87 -39.50 -29.25
N TYR A 786 -52.07 -39.75 -30.53
CA TYR A 786 -53.39 -40.01 -31.12
C TYR A 786 -54.40 -38.82 -30.85
N LYS A 787 -55.26 -38.93 -29.87
CA LYS A 787 -56.25 -37.90 -29.53
C LYS A 787 -56.00 -37.26 -28.19
N ASP A 788 -55.17 -37.85 -27.35
CA ASP A 788 -54.98 -37.45 -25.99
C ASP A 788 -53.75 -36.50 -25.87
N GLU A 789 -53.86 -35.47 -25.03
CA GLU A 789 -52.73 -34.61 -24.67
C GLU A 789 -51.87 -35.37 -23.66
N VAL A 790 -50.58 -35.44 -23.95
CA VAL A 790 -49.58 -36.08 -23.08
C VAL A 790 -48.49 -35.11 -22.66
N SER A 791 -47.95 -35.35 -21.48
CA SER A 791 -46.85 -34.49 -20.94
C SER A 791 -45.49 -34.84 -21.58
N GLU A 792 -45.30 -36.13 -21.94
CA GLU A 792 -44.06 -36.63 -22.52
C GLU A 792 -44.29 -37.82 -23.47
N VAL A 793 -43.39 -37.99 -24.43
CA VAL A 793 -43.40 -39.05 -25.40
C VAL A 793 -42.01 -39.61 -25.58
N GLU A 794 -41.85 -40.91 -25.44
CA GLU A 794 -40.54 -41.59 -25.50
C GLU A 794 -40.10 -41.90 -26.93
N SER A 795 -38.80 -42.16 -27.12
CA SER A 795 -38.22 -42.59 -28.38
C SER A 795 -38.94 -43.80 -29.01
N GLY A 796 -39.10 -43.78 -30.34
CA GLY A 796 -39.83 -44.81 -31.12
C GLY A 796 -41.35 -44.65 -31.18
N GLN A 797 -41.93 -43.64 -30.52
CA GLN A 797 -43.35 -43.39 -30.52
C GLN A 797 -43.73 -42.22 -31.45
N GLU A 798 -44.92 -42.33 -32.03
CA GLU A 798 -45.52 -41.31 -32.89
C GLU A 798 -46.29 -40.30 -32.03
N CYS A 799 -46.16 -39.03 -32.36
CA CYS A 799 -46.80 -37.91 -31.67
C CYS A 799 -47.15 -36.77 -32.61
N GLY A 800 -48.18 -35.97 -32.22
CA GLY A 800 -48.52 -34.74 -32.90
C GLY A 800 -47.98 -33.52 -32.12
N MET A 801 -47.17 -32.69 -32.77
CA MET A 801 -46.65 -31.48 -32.20
C MET A 801 -47.16 -30.25 -32.93
N ALA A 802 -47.62 -29.25 -32.19
CA ALA A 802 -47.97 -27.96 -32.77
C ALA A 802 -47.09 -26.88 -32.12
N PHE A 803 -46.48 -26.06 -32.94
CA PHE A 803 -45.65 -24.94 -32.51
C PHE A 803 -46.52 -23.76 -32.10
N GLU A 804 -46.05 -22.97 -31.20
CA GLU A 804 -46.66 -21.68 -30.86
C GLU A 804 -46.20 -20.62 -31.87
N ARG A 805 -47.17 -20.03 -32.63
CA ARG A 805 -46.95 -18.92 -33.58
C ARG A 805 -46.06 -19.23 -34.81
N TYR A 806 -45.90 -20.51 -35.17
CA TYR A 806 -45.15 -20.87 -36.37
C TYR A 806 -45.86 -21.95 -37.20
N GLU A 807 -45.98 -21.71 -38.51
CA GLU A 807 -46.75 -22.55 -39.42
C GLU A 807 -46.01 -23.09 -40.63
N ASP A 808 -44.74 -22.66 -40.90
CA ASP A 808 -43.98 -23.22 -42.06
C ASP A 808 -43.24 -24.49 -41.68
N ILE A 809 -44.03 -25.53 -41.41
CA ILE A 809 -43.55 -26.88 -41.08
C ILE A 809 -43.66 -27.77 -42.32
N ARG A 810 -42.65 -28.60 -42.62
CA ARG A 810 -42.64 -29.51 -43.79
C ARG A 810 -42.31 -30.93 -43.37
N ALA A 811 -42.78 -31.89 -44.15
CA ALA A 811 -42.37 -33.27 -43.99
C ALA A 811 -40.86 -33.41 -44.28
N GLY A 812 -40.13 -34.09 -43.41
CA GLY A 812 -38.67 -34.25 -43.46
C GLY A 812 -37.89 -33.31 -42.54
N ASP A 813 -38.52 -32.28 -41.99
CA ASP A 813 -37.90 -31.42 -40.95
C ASP A 813 -37.65 -32.22 -39.66
N VAL A 814 -36.63 -31.86 -38.91
CA VAL A 814 -36.28 -32.47 -37.62
C VAL A 814 -36.53 -31.45 -36.52
N ILE A 815 -37.15 -31.91 -35.44
CA ILE A 815 -37.37 -31.09 -34.24
C ILE A 815 -36.37 -31.50 -33.20
N GLU A 816 -35.50 -30.58 -32.81
CA GLU A 816 -34.61 -30.72 -31.68
C GLU A 816 -35.35 -30.24 -30.43
N ILE A 817 -35.31 -31.01 -29.36
CA ILE A 817 -36.03 -30.75 -28.13
C ILE A 817 -35.00 -30.55 -27.03
N PHE A 818 -35.08 -29.42 -26.34
CA PHE A 818 -34.16 -29.06 -25.28
C PHE A 818 -34.89 -28.48 -24.07
N GLU A 819 -34.30 -28.61 -22.91
CA GLU A 819 -34.77 -28.04 -21.66
C GLU A 819 -33.79 -26.96 -21.22
N ARG A 820 -34.30 -25.83 -20.79
CA ARG A 820 -33.47 -24.77 -20.24
C ARG A 820 -33.40 -24.95 -18.72
N GLU A 821 -32.23 -25.24 -18.22
CA GLU A 821 -31.94 -25.40 -16.82
C GLU A 821 -31.17 -24.16 -16.36
N GLU A 822 -31.71 -23.44 -15.37
CA GLU A 822 -30.99 -22.35 -14.72
C GLU A 822 -30.01 -22.95 -13.74
N VAL A 823 -28.71 -22.80 -14.03
CA VAL A 823 -27.62 -23.25 -13.17
C VAL A 823 -27.08 -22.06 -12.41
N GLU A 824 -27.09 -22.16 -11.08
CA GLU A 824 -26.44 -21.17 -10.23
C GLU A 824 -24.94 -21.17 -10.49
N ARG A 825 -24.39 -19.99 -10.82
CA ARG A 825 -22.96 -19.81 -11.02
C ARG A 825 -22.30 -19.50 -9.67
N ARG A 826 -21.09 -20.03 -9.48
CA ARG A 826 -20.25 -19.73 -8.31
C ARG A 826 -18.98 -19.06 -8.77
N LEU A 827 -18.49 -18.10 -7.96
CA LEU A 827 -17.19 -17.49 -8.17
C LEU A 827 -16.12 -18.56 -7.89
N GLU A 828 -15.27 -18.85 -8.87
CA GLU A 828 -14.11 -19.73 -8.71
C GLU A 828 -13.08 -19.08 -7.78
N ALA A 829 -12.34 -19.93 -7.03
CA ALA A 829 -11.43 -19.52 -5.98
C ALA A 829 -10.15 -18.83 -6.51
#